data_430daf6c43147b154ac93f77e771bbf5
#
_entry.id   430daf6c43147b154ac93f77e771bbf5
#
_cell.length_a   1.000
_cell.length_b   1.000
_cell.length_c   1.000
_cell.angle_alpha   90.00
_cell.angle_beta   90.00
_cell.angle_gamma   90.00
#
_symmetry.space_group_name_H-M   'P 1'
#
loop_
_entity.id
_entity.type
_entity.pdbx_description
1 polymer ?
#
loop_
_entity_poly.entity_id
_entity_poly.type
_entity_poly.pdbx_seq_one_letter_code
_entity_poly.pdbx_strand_id
1 'polypeptide(L)'
;MKKHLLAVAAIALSLNGYAADDAAWMRYCSISPDGSTIAFTYKGDIYTVPSSGGRAFQLTTNDAHDTRPIWSPDGKRIAFASDRLGGMDIYVVDKNGGVPVRLTTHSGNETPLTFKDNEHVYFLANIMPSAEDVQMASSQFPQVYEVSTSGGRPVMFSSLPMEDMNIQRETQAILYHDRKGYEDAWRKHHTSSITRDVWMYTNNGTPSYKRLSSFNGEDRNPVWADKDTYYYLSEASGHFNVHKASLSSSQNVQITKHTQHPVRFLSIADDGTLCYGYDGGIYTLKEGGTPKKVEISVVSDKTDRDLIRRIQRSGAREIALSPDAKEVAFILRGDVYVTSVEYNTTKQITNTAEQERNIDFSPDGRSIVYASEREGLWQIYQSTLANKDEKLFTYATDIQEERLTQSSATSFQPLYSPDGKEVAFLENRSEIRVINLATKQVRTVMDGKFEYSYSDGDQWYQWSPDSRWILTNYIGVGGWNNKDVALVNASGNGEIHNLTQSGYNDTGARWVLDGKAMIWESDRAGYRSHGSWGAEGDIYIMFFDLEAYERFLMSKEDLAMLEEEEKAKKESEESEAGKDKDKKKDKKSGAKDKAEKDKVKPLEFDLENRLDRIVRLTRHSSRLGDAILTKKGDKLYYQATFEGGFDLWEQDLKENKTKLLVKGMGRGMMIQDKKGENVYFCSGGNIQKVSIKDGSKKPISFEALFDYKPYGERAYIFDHAWQQVKDKFYKEDIHGVDWESYRDAYRRFLPSINNNYDFQEMLSEMLGELNGSHTGARYYPDGPTLST
;
A
#
# COMPACT_ATOMS: atom_id res chain seq x y z
N MET A 1 15.29 -24.60 -77.49
CA MET A 1 15.11 -25.64 -76.42
C MET A 1 15.59 -25.07 -75.11
N LYS A 2 14.72 -24.58 -74.27
CA LYS A 2 15.04 -24.12 -72.91
C LYS A 2 14.15 -24.92 -71.94
N LYS A 3 14.79 -25.74 -71.10
CA LYS A 3 14.11 -26.49 -70.08
C LYS A 3 13.77 -25.60 -68.92
N HIS A 4 12.49 -25.46 -68.56
CA HIS A 4 12.06 -24.84 -67.33
C HIS A 4 12.09 -25.87 -66.18
N LEU A 5 12.94 -25.68 -65.20
CA LEU A 5 12.89 -26.33 -63.91
C LEU A 5 11.82 -25.65 -63.04
N LEU A 6 10.74 -26.36 -62.72
CA LEU A 6 9.83 -25.96 -61.64
C LEU A 6 10.46 -26.33 -60.31
N ALA A 7 10.79 -25.33 -59.52
CA ALA A 7 11.11 -25.52 -58.09
C ALA A 7 9.81 -25.50 -57.31
N VAL A 8 9.42 -26.66 -56.79
CA VAL A 8 8.34 -26.76 -55.77
C VAL A 8 8.91 -26.34 -54.45
N ALA A 9 8.59 -25.14 -54.00
CA ALA A 9 8.86 -24.69 -52.65
C ALA A 9 7.85 -25.38 -51.71
N ALA A 10 8.30 -26.39 -50.97
CA ALA A 10 7.56 -26.93 -49.84
C ALA A 10 7.51 -25.88 -48.74
N ILE A 11 6.36 -25.18 -48.57
CA ILE A 11 6.04 -24.39 -47.39
C ILE A 11 5.82 -25.39 -46.28
N ALA A 12 6.82 -25.59 -45.44
CA ALA A 12 6.66 -26.18 -44.15
C ALA A 12 5.85 -25.20 -43.30
N LEU A 13 4.55 -25.40 -43.25
CA LEU A 13 3.72 -24.84 -42.17
C LEU A 13 4.28 -25.42 -40.86
N SER A 14 5.15 -24.69 -40.17
CA SER A 14 5.38 -24.85 -38.75
C SER A 14 4.03 -24.58 -38.07
N LEU A 15 3.30 -25.65 -37.78
CA LEU A 15 2.32 -25.65 -36.71
C LEU A 15 3.12 -25.30 -35.47
N ASN A 16 3.14 -24.01 -35.13
CA ASN A 16 3.38 -23.61 -33.77
C ASN A 16 2.22 -24.26 -32.98
N GLY A 17 2.48 -25.48 -32.51
CA GLY A 17 1.69 -26.03 -31.47
C GLY A 17 1.72 -24.98 -30.37
N TYR A 18 0.57 -24.50 -29.97
CA TYR A 18 0.45 -23.80 -28.70
C TYR A 18 1.10 -24.74 -27.70
N ALA A 19 2.32 -24.38 -27.25
CA ALA A 19 2.91 -25.01 -26.11
C ALA A 19 1.86 -24.87 -25.01
N ALA A 20 1.39 -26.00 -24.49
CA ALA A 20 0.63 -25.94 -23.25
C ALA A 20 1.49 -25.14 -22.31
N ASP A 21 1.01 -23.99 -21.83
CA ASP A 21 1.72 -23.21 -20.83
C ASP A 21 2.15 -24.20 -19.76
N ASP A 22 3.44 -24.23 -19.43
CA ASP A 22 3.95 -25.01 -18.28
C ASP A 22 3.23 -24.43 -17.06
N ALA A 23 2.09 -25.05 -16.71
CA ALA A 23 1.26 -24.58 -15.60
C ALA A 23 2.10 -24.62 -14.33
N ALA A 24 2.43 -23.47 -13.81
CA ALA A 24 3.18 -23.29 -12.59
C ALA A 24 2.27 -22.69 -11.50
N TRP A 25 2.72 -22.66 -10.26
CA TRP A 25 1.94 -22.18 -9.13
C TRP A 25 0.70 -23.02 -8.83
N MET A 26 0.83 -24.36 -8.96
CA MET A 26 -0.18 -25.31 -8.49
C MET A 26 -0.06 -25.47 -6.97
N ARG A 27 -1.16 -25.26 -6.25
CA ARG A 27 -1.16 -25.18 -4.79
C ARG A 27 -2.11 -26.18 -4.16
N TYR A 28 -1.91 -26.47 -2.88
CA TYR A 28 -2.79 -27.31 -2.05
C TYR A 28 -3.10 -28.66 -2.66
N CYS A 29 -2.06 -29.34 -3.19
CA CYS A 29 -2.23 -30.66 -3.76
C CYS A 29 -2.57 -31.70 -2.70
N SER A 30 -3.55 -32.57 -3.01
CA SER A 30 -4.02 -33.64 -2.14
C SER A 30 -4.26 -34.89 -2.98
N ILE A 31 -3.58 -35.98 -2.64
CA ILE A 31 -3.74 -37.28 -3.34
C ILE A 31 -4.96 -38.02 -2.78
N SER A 32 -5.72 -38.67 -3.67
CA SER A 32 -6.86 -39.51 -3.27
C SER A 32 -6.41 -40.72 -2.43
N PRO A 33 -7.28 -41.27 -1.56
CA PRO A 33 -6.91 -42.43 -0.72
C PRO A 33 -6.41 -43.64 -1.52
N ASP A 34 -6.97 -43.87 -2.70
CA ASP A 34 -6.54 -44.96 -3.59
C ASP A 34 -5.26 -44.69 -4.39
N GLY A 35 -4.67 -43.48 -4.22
CA GLY A 35 -3.44 -43.08 -4.89
C GLY A 35 -3.57 -42.76 -6.38
N SER A 36 -4.78 -42.83 -6.96
CA SER A 36 -5.00 -42.73 -8.40
C SER A 36 -5.09 -41.31 -8.92
N THR A 37 -5.57 -40.35 -8.09
CA THR A 37 -5.94 -39.01 -8.51
C THR A 37 -5.39 -37.96 -7.54
N ILE A 38 -4.94 -36.82 -8.06
CA ILE A 38 -4.51 -35.67 -7.27
C ILE A 38 -5.50 -34.53 -7.52
N ALA A 39 -6.03 -33.95 -6.46
CA ALA A 39 -6.78 -32.69 -6.47
C ALA A 39 -5.82 -31.54 -6.13
N PHE A 40 -5.98 -30.37 -6.75
CA PHE A 40 -5.13 -29.20 -6.48
C PHE A 40 -5.84 -27.90 -6.86
N THR A 41 -5.36 -26.80 -6.31
CA THR A 41 -5.81 -25.43 -6.67
C THR A 41 -4.91 -24.88 -7.79
N TYR A 42 -5.51 -24.32 -8.83
CA TYR A 42 -4.82 -23.58 -9.87
C TYR A 42 -5.69 -22.44 -10.40
N LYS A 43 -5.16 -21.21 -10.39
CA LYS A 43 -5.84 -19.98 -10.84
C LYS A 43 -7.24 -19.77 -10.19
N GLY A 44 -7.38 -20.17 -8.92
CA GLY A 44 -8.62 -19.99 -8.15
C GLY A 44 -9.70 -21.03 -8.38
N ASP A 45 -9.40 -22.11 -9.10
CA ASP A 45 -10.31 -23.25 -9.31
C ASP A 45 -9.68 -24.56 -8.80
N ILE A 46 -10.52 -25.54 -8.46
CA ILE A 46 -10.08 -26.89 -8.12
C ILE A 46 -9.97 -27.72 -9.40
N TYR A 47 -8.85 -28.36 -9.55
CA TYR A 47 -8.56 -29.32 -10.62
C TYR A 47 -8.28 -30.72 -10.07
N THR A 48 -8.50 -31.73 -10.89
CA THR A 48 -8.05 -33.10 -10.63
C THR A 48 -7.22 -33.61 -11.79
N VAL A 49 -6.22 -34.46 -11.51
CA VAL A 49 -5.35 -35.11 -12.52
C VAL A 49 -4.98 -36.53 -12.07
N PRO A 50 -4.80 -37.50 -12.97
CA PRO A 50 -4.22 -38.79 -12.61
C PRO A 50 -2.86 -38.60 -11.93
N SER A 51 -2.57 -39.38 -10.87
CA SER A 51 -1.28 -39.28 -10.17
C SER A 51 -0.08 -39.65 -11.08
N SER A 52 -0.31 -40.31 -12.20
CA SER A 52 0.68 -40.57 -13.26
C SER A 52 0.93 -39.36 -14.17
N GLY A 53 0.16 -38.26 -14.03
CA GLY A 53 0.19 -37.11 -14.91
C GLY A 53 -0.80 -37.18 -16.07
N GLY A 54 -0.76 -36.17 -16.93
CA GLY A 54 -1.61 -36.02 -18.10
C GLY A 54 -2.51 -34.79 -18.05
N ARG A 55 -3.66 -34.88 -18.68
CA ARG A 55 -4.63 -33.77 -18.75
C ARG A 55 -5.37 -33.62 -17.44
N ALA A 56 -5.32 -32.40 -16.85
CA ALA A 56 -6.13 -32.05 -15.70
C ALA A 56 -7.59 -31.76 -16.07
N PHE A 57 -8.50 -32.17 -15.20
CA PHE A 57 -9.92 -31.87 -15.29
C PHE A 57 -10.25 -30.72 -14.32
N GLN A 58 -10.87 -29.65 -14.83
CA GLN A 58 -11.35 -28.55 -14.03
C GLN A 58 -12.64 -28.96 -13.31
N LEU A 59 -12.58 -29.12 -11.99
CA LEU A 59 -13.68 -29.62 -11.19
C LEU A 59 -14.67 -28.50 -10.82
N THR A 60 -14.16 -27.31 -10.57
CA THR A 60 -14.97 -26.10 -10.30
C THR A 60 -14.76 -25.05 -11.39
N THR A 61 -15.83 -24.32 -11.72
CA THR A 61 -15.86 -23.36 -12.86
C THR A 61 -16.53 -22.03 -12.49
N ASN A 62 -16.80 -21.81 -11.20
CA ASN A 62 -17.38 -20.56 -10.69
C ASN A 62 -16.31 -19.45 -10.71
N ASP A 63 -16.72 -18.19 -10.83
CA ASP A 63 -15.80 -17.03 -10.80
C ASP A 63 -15.22 -16.74 -9.40
N ALA A 64 -15.66 -17.48 -8.35
CA ALA A 64 -15.14 -17.40 -7.00
C ALA A 64 -13.74 -18.02 -6.90
N HIS A 65 -13.06 -17.72 -5.80
CA HIS A 65 -11.81 -18.37 -5.44
C HIS A 65 -12.06 -19.67 -4.67
N ASP A 66 -11.84 -20.81 -5.33
CA ASP A 66 -11.95 -22.16 -4.76
C ASP A 66 -10.55 -22.69 -4.42
N THR A 67 -10.34 -23.16 -3.18
CA THR A 67 -9.00 -23.51 -2.68
C THR A 67 -9.02 -24.63 -1.64
N ARG A 68 -7.84 -25.25 -1.39
CA ARG A 68 -7.59 -26.25 -0.34
C ARG A 68 -8.47 -27.49 -0.46
N PRO A 69 -8.42 -28.23 -1.59
CA PRO A 69 -9.20 -29.46 -1.75
C PRO A 69 -8.68 -30.58 -0.83
N ILE A 70 -9.60 -31.27 -0.15
CA ILE A 70 -9.34 -32.45 0.67
C ILE A 70 -10.27 -33.59 0.27
N TRP A 71 -9.78 -34.83 0.30
CA TRP A 71 -10.54 -36.00 -0.08
C TRP A 71 -11.30 -36.64 1.08
N SER A 72 -12.53 -37.13 0.81
CA SER A 72 -13.21 -38.04 1.74
C SER A 72 -12.48 -39.40 1.84
N PRO A 73 -12.56 -40.11 2.98
CA PRO A 73 -11.90 -41.41 3.18
C PRO A 73 -12.21 -42.47 2.13
N ASP A 74 -13.42 -42.44 1.56
CA ASP A 74 -13.85 -43.36 0.47
C ASP A 74 -13.44 -42.88 -0.93
N GLY A 75 -12.80 -41.69 -1.02
CA GLY A 75 -12.32 -41.14 -2.30
C GLY A 75 -13.42 -40.70 -3.26
N LYS A 76 -14.68 -40.50 -2.78
CA LYS A 76 -15.80 -40.15 -3.67
C LYS A 76 -16.10 -38.65 -3.67
N ARG A 77 -15.72 -37.90 -2.63
CA ARG A 77 -16.03 -36.48 -2.48
C ARG A 77 -14.78 -35.68 -2.19
N ILE A 78 -14.84 -34.40 -2.54
CA ILE A 78 -13.80 -33.41 -2.27
C ILE A 78 -14.48 -32.24 -1.53
N ALA A 79 -13.96 -31.90 -0.35
CA ALA A 79 -14.32 -30.66 0.32
C ALA A 79 -13.26 -29.58 0.03
N PHE A 80 -13.67 -28.32 -0.04
CA PHE A 80 -12.82 -27.17 -0.35
C PHE A 80 -13.39 -25.88 0.24
N ALA A 81 -12.59 -24.83 0.31
CA ALA A 81 -13.03 -23.49 0.69
C ALA A 81 -13.37 -22.67 -0.55
N SER A 82 -14.41 -21.81 -0.47
CA SER A 82 -14.84 -20.94 -1.56
C SER A 82 -15.47 -19.65 -1.01
N ASP A 83 -15.14 -18.51 -1.66
CA ASP A 83 -15.67 -17.18 -1.33
C ASP A 83 -16.92 -16.78 -2.16
N ARG A 84 -17.56 -17.74 -2.83
CA ARG A 84 -18.67 -17.50 -3.77
C ARG A 84 -19.91 -16.81 -3.16
N LEU A 85 -20.03 -16.79 -1.83
CA LEU A 85 -21.09 -16.08 -1.12
C LEU A 85 -20.54 -15.09 -0.07
N GLY A 86 -19.32 -14.61 -0.28
CA GLY A 86 -18.71 -13.54 0.51
C GLY A 86 -17.47 -13.96 1.28
N GLY A 87 -17.60 -14.60 2.44
CA GLY A 87 -16.50 -15.21 3.17
C GLY A 87 -16.12 -16.56 2.59
N MET A 88 -14.93 -17.06 2.97
CA MET A 88 -14.53 -18.43 2.64
C MET A 88 -15.39 -19.42 3.44
N ASP A 89 -16.29 -20.09 2.79
CA ASP A 89 -17.11 -21.17 3.34
C ASP A 89 -16.62 -22.55 2.89
N ILE A 90 -17.00 -23.60 3.64
CA ILE A 90 -16.71 -24.97 3.27
C ILE A 90 -17.78 -25.49 2.33
N TYR A 91 -17.36 -26.05 1.22
CA TYR A 91 -18.19 -26.74 0.22
C TYR A 91 -17.74 -28.18 0.04
N VAL A 92 -18.65 -29.03 -0.41
CA VAL A 92 -18.35 -30.43 -0.82
C VAL A 92 -18.92 -30.71 -2.19
N VAL A 93 -18.17 -31.46 -3.03
CA VAL A 93 -18.55 -31.84 -4.38
C VAL A 93 -18.20 -33.30 -4.63
N ASP A 94 -18.92 -33.99 -5.54
CA ASP A 94 -18.53 -35.31 -6.03
C ASP A 94 -17.20 -35.23 -6.81
N LYS A 95 -16.37 -36.25 -6.72
CA LYS A 95 -15.07 -36.30 -7.41
C LYS A 95 -15.14 -36.10 -8.92
N ASN A 96 -16.27 -36.37 -9.54
CA ASN A 96 -16.53 -36.21 -10.96
C ASN A 96 -17.14 -34.84 -11.32
N GLY A 97 -17.32 -33.97 -10.33
CA GLY A 97 -17.92 -32.65 -10.48
C GLY A 97 -19.42 -32.65 -10.18
N GLY A 98 -20.05 -31.53 -10.49
CA GLY A 98 -21.47 -31.25 -10.20
C GLY A 98 -21.62 -29.96 -9.41
N VAL A 99 -22.82 -29.73 -8.87
CA VAL A 99 -23.10 -28.54 -8.06
C VAL A 99 -22.60 -28.77 -6.63
N PRO A 100 -21.61 -27.97 -6.13
CA PRO A 100 -21.14 -28.11 -4.77
C PRO A 100 -22.22 -27.78 -3.74
N VAL A 101 -22.23 -28.53 -2.64
CA VAL A 101 -23.10 -28.28 -1.49
C VAL A 101 -22.35 -27.41 -0.48
N ARG A 102 -22.91 -26.27 -0.10
CA ARG A 102 -22.40 -25.41 0.98
C ARG A 102 -22.66 -26.03 2.35
N LEU A 103 -21.60 -26.20 3.15
CA LEU A 103 -21.70 -26.80 4.48
C LEU A 103 -21.78 -25.77 5.59
N THR A 104 -21.09 -24.64 5.44
CA THR A 104 -20.99 -23.59 6.45
C THR A 104 -21.55 -22.26 5.92
N THR A 105 -21.95 -21.36 6.82
CA THR A 105 -22.66 -20.11 6.48
C THR A 105 -22.26 -18.95 7.39
N HIS A 106 -21.17 -19.07 8.13
CA HIS A 106 -20.70 -17.99 8.99
C HIS A 106 -20.07 -16.87 8.15
N SER A 107 -20.15 -15.62 8.64
CA SER A 107 -19.59 -14.45 7.93
C SER A 107 -18.06 -14.33 8.00
N GLY A 108 -17.38 -15.18 8.78
CA GLY A 108 -15.93 -15.29 8.83
C GLY A 108 -15.39 -16.19 7.73
N ASN A 109 -14.09 -16.46 7.76
CA ASN A 109 -13.43 -17.37 6.84
C ASN A 109 -13.22 -18.73 7.51
N GLU A 110 -13.58 -19.79 6.81
CA GLU A 110 -13.35 -21.16 7.20
C GLU A 110 -12.30 -21.83 6.31
N THR A 111 -11.51 -22.72 6.90
CA THR A 111 -10.46 -23.48 6.20
C THR A 111 -10.67 -24.97 6.45
N PRO A 112 -10.88 -25.81 5.40
CA PRO A 112 -11.01 -27.26 5.55
C PRO A 112 -9.70 -27.86 6.06
N LEU A 113 -9.76 -28.82 6.97
CA LEU A 113 -8.62 -29.52 7.54
C LEU A 113 -8.52 -30.96 7.06
N THR A 114 -9.54 -31.75 7.38
CA THR A 114 -9.62 -33.18 7.02
C THR A 114 -11.06 -33.68 7.17
N PHE A 115 -11.39 -34.75 6.48
CA PHE A 115 -12.60 -35.50 6.81
C PHE A 115 -12.38 -36.34 8.08
N LYS A 116 -13.29 -36.26 9.02
CA LYS A 116 -13.34 -37.14 10.19
C LYS A 116 -13.71 -38.55 9.77
N ASP A 117 -14.75 -38.65 8.97
CA ASP A 117 -15.31 -39.82 8.33
C ASP A 117 -15.94 -39.42 6.98
N ASN A 118 -16.68 -40.29 6.32
CA ASN A 118 -17.30 -39.92 5.04
C ASN A 118 -18.44 -38.86 5.18
N GLU A 119 -18.96 -38.64 6.39
CA GLU A 119 -20.13 -37.77 6.62
C GLU A 119 -19.79 -36.46 7.35
N HIS A 120 -18.57 -36.27 7.85
CA HIS A 120 -18.19 -35.10 8.63
C HIS A 120 -16.84 -34.54 8.21
N VAL A 121 -16.75 -33.21 8.22
CA VAL A 121 -15.53 -32.44 7.89
C VAL A 121 -15.09 -31.63 9.10
N TYR A 122 -13.81 -31.69 9.45
CA TYR A 122 -13.17 -30.74 10.36
C TYR A 122 -12.66 -29.52 9.60
N PHE A 123 -12.86 -28.34 10.19
CA PHE A 123 -12.40 -27.07 9.61
C PHE A 123 -11.98 -26.08 10.70
N LEU A 124 -11.13 -25.14 10.34
CA LEU A 124 -10.74 -24.01 11.18
C LEU A 124 -11.64 -22.82 10.94
N ALA A 125 -12.03 -22.12 12.00
CA ALA A 125 -12.76 -20.86 11.96
C ALA A 125 -12.54 -20.02 13.22
N ASN A 126 -12.82 -18.73 13.14
CA ASN A 126 -12.84 -17.83 14.29
C ASN A 126 -14.28 -17.57 14.76
N ILE A 127 -15.02 -18.61 15.03
CA ILE A 127 -16.39 -18.57 15.56
C ILE A 127 -16.30 -18.79 17.07
N MET A 128 -16.70 -17.80 17.85
CA MET A 128 -16.69 -17.91 19.31
C MET A 128 -18.10 -18.22 19.84
N PRO A 129 -18.37 -19.46 20.17
CA PRO A 129 -19.73 -19.90 20.53
C PRO A 129 -20.24 -19.34 21.88
N SER A 130 -19.31 -19.06 22.82
CA SER A 130 -19.63 -18.42 24.08
C SER A 130 -18.45 -17.70 24.70
N ALA A 131 -18.69 -16.81 25.67
CA ALA A 131 -17.61 -16.13 26.41
C ALA A 131 -16.78 -17.10 27.27
N GLU A 132 -17.35 -18.23 27.66
CA GLU A 132 -16.69 -19.26 28.47
C GLU A 132 -15.61 -20.01 27.68
N ASP A 133 -15.77 -20.08 26.35
CA ASP A 133 -14.79 -20.71 25.45
C ASP A 133 -13.68 -19.76 25.01
N VAL A 134 -13.76 -18.49 25.40
CA VAL A 134 -12.76 -17.46 25.00
C VAL A 134 -11.58 -17.49 25.96
N GLN A 135 -10.62 -18.32 25.66
CA GLN A 135 -9.36 -18.40 26.43
C GLN A 135 -8.25 -17.50 25.86
N MET A 136 -8.35 -17.13 24.58
CA MET A 136 -7.31 -16.41 23.84
C MET A 136 -7.92 -15.36 22.91
N ALA A 137 -7.11 -14.41 22.44
CA ALA A 137 -7.54 -13.38 21.48
C ALA A 137 -8.07 -14.05 20.17
N SER A 138 -9.30 -13.76 19.84
CA SER A 138 -10.14 -14.51 18.89
C SER A 138 -9.58 -14.58 17.46
N SER A 139 -9.06 -13.48 16.92
CA SER A 139 -8.69 -13.41 15.50
C SER A 139 -7.37 -14.09 15.16
N GLN A 140 -6.56 -14.43 16.14
CA GLN A 140 -5.21 -14.98 15.95
C GLN A 140 -5.14 -16.50 16.15
N PHE A 141 -6.11 -17.08 16.86
CA PHE A 141 -6.14 -18.48 17.24
C PHE A 141 -7.47 -19.09 16.81
N PRO A 142 -7.55 -19.59 15.55
CA PRO A 142 -8.78 -20.22 15.07
C PRO A 142 -9.06 -21.52 15.81
N GLN A 143 -10.34 -21.83 15.96
CA GLN A 143 -10.82 -23.02 16.62
C GLN A 143 -11.16 -24.11 15.59
N VAL A 144 -11.17 -25.35 16.00
CA VAL A 144 -11.56 -26.49 15.15
C VAL A 144 -13.04 -26.79 15.37
N TYR A 145 -13.78 -26.85 14.27
CA TYR A 145 -15.19 -27.22 14.22
C TYR A 145 -15.40 -28.47 13.37
N GLU A 146 -16.51 -29.13 13.63
CA GLU A 146 -17.04 -30.28 12.87
C GLU A 146 -18.36 -29.86 12.22
N VAL A 147 -18.56 -30.22 10.94
CA VAL A 147 -19.83 -30.04 10.22
C VAL A 147 -20.15 -31.29 9.40
N SER A 148 -21.45 -31.63 9.32
CA SER A 148 -21.93 -32.72 8.44
C SER A 148 -21.77 -32.33 6.96
N THR A 149 -21.49 -33.33 6.09
CA THR A 149 -21.48 -33.15 4.63
C THR A 149 -22.85 -32.86 4.04
N SER A 150 -23.91 -32.99 4.82
CA SER A 150 -25.24 -32.49 4.49
C SER A 150 -25.53 -31.07 4.99
N GLY A 151 -24.54 -30.41 5.59
CA GLY A 151 -24.66 -29.11 6.21
C GLY A 151 -25.26 -29.18 7.61
N GLY A 152 -25.70 -28.04 8.14
CA GLY A 152 -26.26 -27.93 9.46
C GLY A 152 -25.41 -27.04 10.38
N ARG A 153 -25.70 -27.14 11.71
CA ARG A 153 -24.97 -26.33 12.69
C ARG A 153 -23.60 -26.93 12.97
N PRO A 154 -22.48 -26.19 12.77
CA PRO A 154 -21.15 -26.63 13.19
C PRO A 154 -21.06 -26.82 14.70
N VAL A 155 -20.27 -27.78 15.14
CA VAL A 155 -19.98 -28.08 16.55
C VAL A 155 -18.50 -27.90 16.80
N MET A 156 -18.13 -27.17 17.87
CA MET A 156 -16.72 -27.02 18.24
C MET A 156 -16.14 -28.38 18.66
N PHE A 157 -15.04 -28.74 18.04
CA PHE A 157 -14.24 -29.92 18.42
C PHE A 157 -13.11 -29.53 19.37
N SER A 158 -12.41 -28.45 19.11
CA SER A 158 -11.28 -27.98 19.91
C SER A 158 -11.19 -26.45 19.91
N SER A 159 -10.95 -25.86 21.08
CA SER A 159 -10.60 -24.45 21.21
C SER A 159 -9.13 -24.17 20.85
N LEU A 160 -8.29 -25.20 20.73
CA LEU A 160 -6.90 -25.07 20.30
C LEU A 160 -6.81 -25.05 18.78
N PRO A 161 -5.97 -24.19 18.20
CA PRO A 161 -5.70 -24.20 16.76
C PRO A 161 -4.86 -25.43 16.39
N MET A 162 -5.51 -26.40 15.75
CA MET A 162 -4.85 -27.60 15.20
C MET A 162 -4.80 -27.43 13.67
N GLU A 163 -3.65 -27.00 13.14
CA GLU A 163 -3.48 -26.79 11.70
C GLU A 163 -2.99 -28.06 11.01
N ASP A 164 -3.35 -28.27 9.74
CA ASP A 164 -3.00 -29.43 8.91
C ASP A 164 -3.24 -30.79 9.59
N MET A 165 -4.47 -30.96 10.10
CA MET A 165 -4.88 -32.20 10.80
C MET A 165 -4.84 -33.41 9.87
N ASN A 166 -4.35 -34.55 10.40
CA ASN A 166 -4.41 -35.83 9.73
C ASN A 166 -4.81 -36.92 10.74
N ILE A 167 -5.83 -37.73 10.40
CA ILE A 167 -6.43 -38.71 11.31
C ILE A 167 -5.98 -40.11 10.94
N GLN A 168 -5.43 -40.82 11.92
CA GLN A 168 -5.16 -42.28 11.79
C GLN A 168 -6.49 -43.05 11.91
N ARG A 169 -6.86 -43.76 10.83
CA ARG A 169 -8.20 -44.33 10.70
C ARG A 169 -8.56 -45.39 11.74
N GLU A 170 -7.56 -46.24 12.17
CA GLU A 170 -7.80 -47.33 13.11
C GLU A 170 -7.79 -46.85 14.57
N THR A 171 -6.84 -46.00 14.93
CA THR A 171 -6.64 -45.52 16.31
C THR A 171 -7.38 -44.24 16.62
N GLN A 172 -7.86 -43.51 15.61
CA GLN A 172 -8.46 -42.18 15.71
C GLN A 172 -7.49 -41.11 16.30
N ALA A 173 -6.20 -41.43 16.36
CA ALA A 173 -5.18 -40.44 16.74
C ALA A 173 -5.05 -39.35 15.68
N ILE A 174 -4.92 -38.12 16.12
CA ILE A 174 -4.83 -36.94 15.22
C ILE A 174 -3.41 -36.37 15.29
N LEU A 175 -2.75 -36.26 14.15
CA LEU A 175 -1.57 -35.43 14.00
C LEU A 175 -1.98 -34.02 13.56
N TYR A 176 -1.27 -33.03 14.04
CA TYR A 176 -1.46 -31.63 13.66
C TYR A 176 -0.17 -30.84 13.93
N HIS A 177 -0.03 -29.67 13.38
CA HIS A 177 0.93 -28.71 13.91
C HIS A 177 0.22 -27.59 14.68
N ASP A 178 0.90 -27.06 15.70
CA ASP A 178 0.34 -26.06 16.58
C ASP A 178 0.50 -24.64 16.03
N ARG A 179 -0.21 -23.70 16.64
CA ARG A 179 -0.05 -22.27 16.41
C ARG A 179 0.13 -21.58 17.76
N LYS A 180 1.35 -21.10 18.02
CA LYS A 180 1.75 -20.49 19.30
C LYS A 180 1.67 -18.98 19.33
N GLY A 181 1.56 -18.32 18.17
CA GLY A 181 1.52 -16.89 18.08
C GLY A 181 1.10 -16.37 16.70
N TYR A 182 1.17 -15.05 16.55
CA TYR A 182 0.90 -14.40 15.29
C TYR A 182 2.18 -14.24 14.47
N GLU A 183 2.27 -14.97 13.38
CA GLU A 183 3.35 -14.87 12.41
C GLU A 183 2.78 -15.16 11.02
N ASP A 184 3.36 -14.59 9.96
CA ASP A 184 3.00 -14.96 8.60
C ASP A 184 3.22 -16.45 8.36
N ALA A 185 2.24 -17.15 7.79
CA ALA A 185 2.30 -18.60 7.59
C ALA A 185 3.43 -19.02 6.64
N TRP A 186 3.90 -18.11 5.80
CA TRP A 186 4.93 -18.35 4.79
C TRP A 186 6.34 -17.97 5.23
N ARG A 187 6.50 -17.39 6.45
CA ARG A 187 7.82 -17.10 7.02
C ARG A 187 8.62 -18.38 7.16
N LYS A 188 9.91 -18.29 6.81
CA LYS A 188 10.89 -19.39 6.84
C LYS A 188 12.11 -19.04 7.70
N HIS A 189 12.91 -20.05 8.00
CA HIS A 189 14.25 -19.94 8.61
C HIS A 189 14.29 -19.36 10.02
N HIS A 190 13.16 -19.18 10.68
CA HIS A 190 13.16 -18.60 12.03
C HIS A 190 13.22 -19.66 13.14
N THR A 191 13.78 -19.28 14.27
CA THR A 191 13.98 -20.12 15.45
C THR A 191 13.38 -19.50 16.70
N SER A 192 12.30 -18.72 16.53
CA SER A 192 11.63 -18.05 17.64
C SER A 192 10.77 -19.02 18.46
N SER A 193 10.31 -18.58 19.63
CA SER A 193 9.45 -19.37 20.52
C SER A 193 8.07 -19.70 19.96
N ILE A 194 7.69 -19.09 18.83
CA ILE A 194 6.40 -19.31 18.16
C ILE A 194 6.51 -20.21 16.93
N THR A 195 7.67 -20.82 16.66
CA THR A 195 7.80 -21.84 15.61
C THR A 195 6.87 -23.01 15.89
N ARG A 196 6.33 -23.56 14.82
CA ARG A 196 5.37 -24.67 14.89
C ARG A 196 6.05 -25.98 15.17
N ASP A 197 5.38 -26.81 15.93
CA ASP A 197 5.78 -28.18 16.22
C ASP A 197 4.69 -29.15 15.78
N VAL A 198 5.11 -30.41 15.49
CA VAL A 198 4.19 -31.52 15.24
C VAL A 198 3.74 -32.11 16.58
N TRP A 199 2.41 -32.24 16.71
CA TRP A 199 1.73 -32.79 17.88
C TRP A 199 0.84 -33.96 17.52
N MET A 200 0.58 -34.81 18.49
CA MET A 200 -0.43 -35.88 18.45
C MET A 200 -1.48 -35.65 19.53
N TYR A 201 -2.73 -35.68 19.10
CA TYR A 201 -3.90 -35.71 19.98
C TYR A 201 -4.51 -37.11 20.00
N THR A 202 -4.83 -37.62 21.20
CA THR A 202 -5.58 -38.88 21.41
C THR A 202 -6.65 -38.67 22.47
N ASN A 203 -7.79 -39.38 22.35
CA ASN A 203 -8.85 -39.32 23.32
C ASN A 203 -9.41 -40.72 23.60
N ASN A 204 -8.94 -41.35 24.69
CA ASN A 204 -9.40 -42.63 25.22
C ASN A 204 -10.25 -42.43 26.48
N GLY A 205 -11.18 -41.44 26.45
CA GLY A 205 -11.96 -41.01 27.58
C GLY A 205 -11.39 -39.79 28.31
N THR A 206 -10.09 -39.51 28.15
CA THR A 206 -9.40 -38.32 28.60
C THR A 206 -8.53 -37.79 27.48
N PRO A 207 -8.67 -36.51 27.05
CA PRO A 207 -7.82 -35.89 26.04
C PRO A 207 -6.35 -35.90 26.45
N SER A 208 -5.47 -36.29 25.54
CA SER A 208 -4.01 -36.27 25.71
C SER A 208 -3.34 -35.59 24.50
N TYR A 209 -2.36 -34.77 24.78
CA TYR A 209 -1.60 -34.01 23.80
C TYR A 209 -0.12 -34.33 23.95
N LYS A 210 0.54 -34.82 22.90
CA LYS A 210 1.94 -35.18 22.90
C LYS A 210 2.70 -34.47 21.79
N ARG A 211 3.69 -33.64 22.14
CA ARG A 211 4.62 -33.07 21.16
C ARG A 211 5.50 -34.19 20.61
N LEU A 212 5.64 -34.26 19.29
CA LEU A 212 6.41 -35.29 18.57
C LEU A 212 7.70 -34.75 17.97
N SER A 213 7.73 -33.49 17.54
CA SER A 213 8.94 -32.87 17.00
C SER A 213 9.74 -32.11 18.04
N SER A 214 11.05 -31.96 17.78
CA SER A 214 11.98 -31.30 18.72
C SER A 214 12.97 -30.36 18.03
N PHE A 215 12.81 -30.11 16.74
CA PHE A 215 13.65 -29.18 16.02
C PHE A 215 13.36 -27.73 16.51
N ASN A 216 14.44 -26.95 16.67
CA ASN A 216 14.30 -25.54 17.04
C ASN A 216 14.09 -24.67 15.79
N GLY A 217 12.95 -24.85 15.14
CA GLY A 217 12.53 -24.18 13.90
C GLY A 217 11.15 -24.69 13.52
N GLU A 218 10.81 -24.64 12.25
CA GLU A 218 9.47 -24.97 11.74
C GLU A 218 9.34 -26.47 11.38
N ASP A 219 8.41 -27.16 12.06
CA ASP A 219 7.93 -28.50 11.73
C ASP A 219 6.43 -28.46 11.49
N ARG A 220 5.97 -28.89 10.30
CA ARG A 220 4.58 -28.67 9.84
C ARG A 220 3.99 -29.85 9.08
N ASN A 221 2.69 -29.78 8.82
CA ASN A 221 1.94 -30.59 7.87
C ASN A 221 2.21 -32.10 8.02
N PRO A 222 1.93 -32.69 9.21
CA PRO A 222 2.16 -34.11 9.43
C PRO A 222 1.09 -34.99 8.78
N VAL A 223 1.50 -36.19 8.29
CA VAL A 223 0.59 -37.19 7.73
C VAL A 223 0.97 -38.57 8.20
N TRP A 224 -0.05 -39.41 8.58
CA TRP A 224 0.16 -40.80 9.00
C TRP A 224 0.51 -41.70 7.80
N ALA A 225 1.56 -42.49 7.95
CA ALA A 225 1.84 -43.61 7.06
C ALA A 225 1.15 -44.90 7.54
N ASP A 226 1.21 -45.16 8.85
CA ASP A 226 0.61 -46.31 9.54
C ASP A 226 0.35 -45.95 11.02
N LYS A 227 0.14 -46.93 11.91
CA LYS A 227 -0.12 -46.69 13.34
C LYS A 227 1.07 -46.14 14.14
N ASP A 228 2.26 -46.28 13.62
CA ASP A 228 3.52 -45.95 14.30
C ASP A 228 4.30 -44.85 13.53
N THR A 229 4.21 -44.87 12.22
CA THR A 229 5.05 -44.09 11.31
C THR A 229 4.28 -42.90 10.75
N TYR A 230 4.93 -41.72 10.68
CA TYR A 230 4.39 -40.54 10.07
C TYR A 230 5.45 -39.75 9.28
N TYR A 231 4.98 -38.97 8.32
CA TYR A 231 5.80 -38.00 7.59
C TYR A 231 5.39 -36.57 7.97
N TYR A 232 6.31 -35.64 7.84
CA TYR A 232 6.03 -34.20 8.08
C TYR A 232 7.04 -33.33 7.33
N LEU A 233 6.78 -32.04 7.26
CA LEU A 233 7.67 -31.06 6.66
C LEU A 233 8.51 -30.40 7.74
N SER A 234 9.85 -30.37 7.56
CA SER A 234 10.79 -29.77 8.49
C SER A 234 11.82 -28.91 7.77
N GLU A 235 12.19 -27.80 8.38
CA GLU A 235 13.31 -26.94 7.94
C GLU A 235 14.67 -27.35 8.52
N ALA A 236 14.78 -28.47 9.20
CA ALA A 236 16.02 -28.90 9.84
C ALA A 236 17.23 -29.04 8.89
N SER A 237 16.97 -29.15 7.58
CA SER A 237 18.01 -29.17 6.53
C SER A 237 18.23 -27.80 5.85
N GLY A 238 17.69 -26.69 6.40
CA GLY A 238 17.78 -25.35 5.86
C GLY A 238 16.60 -24.94 4.97
N HIS A 239 15.85 -25.88 4.40
CA HIS A 239 14.63 -25.68 3.65
C HIS A 239 13.61 -26.74 4.03
N PHE A 240 12.30 -26.44 3.88
CA PHE A 240 11.28 -27.45 4.10
C PHE A 240 11.48 -28.66 3.20
N ASN A 241 11.67 -29.79 3.82
CA ASN A 241 11.75 -31.09 3.18
C ASN A 241 10.87 -32.12 3.91
N VAL A 242 10.55 -33.23 3.24
CA VAL A 242 9.83 -34.35 3.87
C VAL A 242 10.76 -35.10 4.79
N HIS A 243 10.34 -35.30 6.03
CA HIS A 243 10.98 -36.13 7.06
C HIS A 243 10.05 -37.27 7.44
N LYS A 244 10.64 -38.40 7.84
CA LYS A 244 9.96 -39.58 8.34
C LYS A 244 10.33 -39.81 9.80
N ALA A 245 9.35 -40.07 10.65
CA ALA A 245 9.55 -40.38 12.06
C ALA A 245 8.61 -41.51 12.52
N SER A 246 8.86 -42.05 13.70
CA SER A 246 8.08 -43.16 14.30
C SER A 246 7.78 -42.85 15.76
N LEU A 247 6.62 -43.28 16.26
CA LEU A 247 6.25 -43.15 17.68
C LEU A 247 7.06 -44.06 18.59
N SER A 248 7.50 -45.22 18.07
CA SER A 248 8.26 -46.27 18.79
C SER A 248 9.76 -46.06 18.71
N SER A 249 10.24 -45.15 17.88
CA SER A 249 11.68 -44.95 17.64
C SER A 249 11.99 -43.45 17.71
N SER A 250 13.18 -43.07 18.17
CA SER A 250 13.68 -41.68 18.12
C SER A 250 14.32 -41.31 16.77
N GLN A 251 14.23 -42.19 15.77
CA GLN A 251 14.79 -41.91 14.45
C GLN A 251 13.96 -40.92 13.69
N ASN A 252 14.63 -39.87 13.17
CA ASN A 252 14.09 -38.92 12.23
C ASN A 252 14.96 -38.94 10.97
N VAL A 253 14.37 -39.25 9.82
CA VAL A 253 15.09 -39.40 8.55
C VAL A 253 14.57 -38.41 7.53
N GLN A 254 15.47 -37.59 6.99
CA GLN A 254 15.15 -36.74 5.86
C GLN A 254 14.95 -37.58 4.59
N ILE A 255 13.80 -37.39 3.93
CA ILE A 255 13.38 -38.16 2.75
C ILE A 255 13.66 -37.43 1.45
N THR A 256 13.34 -36.13 1.39
CA THR A 256 13.62 -35.26 0.22
C THR A 256 14.80 -34.36 0.49
N LYS A 257 15.46 -33.85 -0.58
CA LYS A 257 16.68 -33.03 -0.48
C LYS A 257 16.56 -31.82 -1.42
N HIS A 258 15.43 -31.14 -1.38
CA HIS A 258 15.22 -29.89 -2.13
C HIS A 258 15.96 -28.72 -1.47
N THR A 259 16.51 -27.78 -2.26
CA THR A 259 17.42 -26.74 -1.76
C THR A 259 17.07 -25.31 -2.22
N GLN A 260 16.09 -25.14 -3.09
CA GLN A 260 15.76 -23.82 -3.66
C GLN A 260 14.43 -23.27 -3.15
N HIS A 261 13.37 -24.07 -3.21
CA HIS A 261 12.03 -23.72 -2.76
C HIS A 261 11.59 -24.63 -1.61
N PRO A 262 10.66 -24.22 -0.77
CA PRO A 262 10.10 -25.07 0.26
C PRO A 262 9.21 -26.17 -0.34
N VAL A 263 9.25 -27.38 0.23
CA VAL A 263 8.20 -28.38 0.03
C VAL A 263 6.96 -27.93 0.79
N ARG A 264 5.77 -28.07 0.17
CA ARG A 264 4.47 -27.65 0.71
C ARG A 264 3.39 -28.72 0.45
N PHE A 265 2.30 -28.65 1.19
CA PHE A 265 1.06 -29.39 0.94
C PHE A 265 1.26 -30.91 0.90
N LEU A 266 1.94 -31.45 1.92
CA LEU A 266 2.18 -32.91 2.01
C LEU A 266 0.87 -33.64 2.24
N SER A 267 0.62 -34.67 1.42
CA SER A 267 -0.48 -35.62 1.57
C SER A 267 0.00 -37.02 1.26
N ILE A 268 -0.76 -38.06 1.65
CA ILE A 268 -0.40 -39.47 1.50
C ILE A 268 -1.61 -40.30 1.10
N ALA A 269 -1.39 -41.29 0.19
CA ALA A 269 -2.37 -42.29 -0.17
C ALA A 269 -2.27 -43.52 0.71
N ASP A 270 -3.28 -44.41 0.70
CA ASP A 270 -3.32 -45.64 1.51
C ASP A 270 -2.21 -46.63 1.13
N ASP A 271 -1.68 -46.55 -0.10
CA ASP A 271 -0.52 -47.37 -0.58
C ASP A 271 0.84 -46.77 -0.17
N GLY A 272 0.84 -45.67 0.64
CA GLY A 272 2.06 -45.00 1.10
C GLY A 272 2.66 -44.04 0.08
N THR A 273 2.01 -43.78 -1.05
CA THR A 273 2.46 -42.77 -2.02
C THR A 273 2.30 -41.37 -1.43
N LEU A 274 3.39 -40.62 -1.25
CA LEU A 274 3.40 -39.21 -0.88
C LEU A 274 3.11 -38.33 -2.09
N CYS A 275 2.35 -37.25 -1.87
CA CYS A 275 2.15 -36.17 -2.83
C CYS A 275 2.45 -34.85 -2.15
N TYR A 276 3.19 -33.94 -2.82
CA TYR A 276 3.55 -32.62 -2.29
C TYR A 276 3.81 -31.61 -3.41
N GLY A 277 3.67 -30.34 -3.06
CA GLY A 277 4.05 -29.23 -3.91
C GLY A 277 5.53 -28.87 -3.76
N TYR A 278 6.21 -28.62 -4.86
CA TYR A 278 7.56 -28.06 -4.88
C TYR A 278 7.76 -27.26 -6.16
N ASP A 279 8.36 -26.08 -6.04
CA ASP A 279 8.74 -25.24 -7.16
C ASP A 279 7.58 -24.93 -8.15
N GLY A 280 6.39 -24.68 -7.59
CA GLY A 280 5.17 -24.41 -8.35
C GLY A 280 4.53 -25.60 -9.05
N GLY A 281 5.15 -26.78 -8.97
CA GLY A 281 4.66 -28.04 -9.51
C GLY A 281 4.26 -29.05 -8.43
N ILE A 282 3.73 -30.20 -8.86
CA ILE A 282 3.30 -31.30 -7.98
C ILE A 282 4.22 -32.47 -8.19
N TYR A 283 4.57 -33.13 -7.09
CA TYR A 283 5.47 -34.31 -7.06
C TYR A 283 4.82 -35.46 -6.34
N THR A 284 5.15 -36.69 -6.77
CA THR A 284 4.84 -37.92 -6.05
C THR A 284 6.12 -38.65 -5.66
N LEU A 285 6.06 -39.39 -4.54
CA LEU A 285 7.18 -40.16 -4.02
C LEU A 285 6.70 -41.40 -3.31
N LYS A 286 7.22 -42.58 -3.70
CA LYS A 286 7.09 -43.82 -2.92
C LYS A 286 8.32 -44.01 -2.06
N GLU A 287 8.15 -44.66 -0.90
CA GLU A 287 9.26 -44.96 0.01
C GLU A 287 10.39 -45.68 -0.73
N GLY A 288 11.63 -45.24 -0.51
CA GLY A 288 12.82 -45.79 -1.18
C GLY A 288 12.99 -45.36 -2.64
N GLY A 289 12.01 -44.64 -3.22
CA GLY A 289 12.08 -44.14 -4.59
C GLY A 289 12.73 -42.76 -4.68
N THR A 290 12.67 -42.15 -5.87
CA THR A 290 13.06 -40.78 -6.13
C THR A 290 11.81 -39.92 -6.41
N PRO A 291 11.78 -38.63 -5.99
CA PRO A 291 10.70 -37.74 -6.32
C PRO A 291 10.45 -37.68 -7.84
N LYS A 292 9.19 -37.77 -8.23
CA LYS A 292 8.75 -37.67 -9.63
C LYS A 292 7.84 -36.47 -9.78
N LYS A 293 8.19 -35.52 -10.65
CA LYS A 293 7.29 -34.47 -11.08
C LYS A 293 6.10 -35.06 -11.81
N VAL A 294 4.90 -34.65 -11.47
CA VAL A 294 3.67 -35.00 -12.17
C VAL A 294 3.53 -34.02 -13.34
N GLU A 295 3.69 -34.50 -14.56
CA GLU A 295 3.54 -33.69 -15.76
C GLU A 295 2.06 -33.41 -16.00
N ILE A 296 1.65 -32.16 -15.86
CA ILE A 296 0.24 -31.73 -15.87
C ILE A 296 0.01 -30.77 -17.04
N SER A 297 -0.96 -31.11 -17.87
CA SER A 297 -1.46 -30.27 -18.95
C SER A 297 -2.83 -29.70 -18.54
N VAL A 298 -2.92 -28.38 -18.38
CA VAL A 298 -4.18 -27.69 -18.12
C VAL A 298 -4.72 -27.18 -19.46
N VAL A 299 -5.95 -27.57 -19.81
CA VAL A 299 -6.64 -27.10 -21.00
C VAL A 299 -7.83 -26.28 -20.55
N SER A 300 -7.84 -25.01 -20.88
CA SER A 300 -8.92 -24.06 -20.58
C SER A 300 -9.14 -23.16 -21.77
N ASP A 301 -10.40 -22.82 -22.02
CA ASP A 301 -10.79 -21.76 -22.97
C ASP A 301 -11.04 -20.42 -22.27
N LYS A 302 -10.87 -20.37 -20.93
CA LYS A 302 -10.87 -19.12 -20.19
C LYS A 302 -9.65 -18.29 -20.62
N THR A 303 -9.89 -17.25 -21.38
CA THR A 303 -8.89 -16.24 -21.68
C THR A 303 -8.84 -15.28 -20.50
N ASP A 304 -7.70 -15.22 -19.82
CA ASP A 304 -7.48 -14.20 -18.80
C ASP A 304 -7.58 -12.81 -19.47
N ARG A 305 -8.38 -11.93 -18.86
CA ARG A 305 -8.58 -10.59 -19.43
C ARG A 305 -7.34 -9.75 -19.11
N ASP A 306 -6.53 -9.47 -20.12
CA ASP A 306 -5.33 -8.60 -19.99
C ASP A 306 -5.71 -7.13 -19.85
N LEU A 307 -6.92 -6.77 -20.23
CA LEU A 307 -7.41 -5.40 -20.20
C LEU A 307 -8.88 -5.36 -19.78
N ILE A 308 -9.15 -4.65 -18.69
CA ILE A 308 -10.50 -4.40 -18.18
C ILE A 308 -10.72 -2.90 -18.13
N ARG A 309 -11.57 -2.39 -19.01
CA ARG A 309 -11.92 -0.97 -19.02
C ARG A 309 -12.97 -0.68 -17.95
N ARG A 310 -12.70 0.30 -17.07
CA ARG A 310 -13.59 0.69 -15.97
C ARG A 310 -13.76 2.20 -15.91
N ILE A 311 -14.91 2.65 -15.42
CA ILE A 311 -15.14 4.04 -15.01
C ILE A 311 -15.15 4.06 -13.48
N GLN A 312 -14.31 4.90 -12.90
CA GLN A 312 -14.20 5.06 -11.46
C GLN A 312 -14.58 6.49 -11.05
N ARG A 313 -15.37 6.61 -9.97
CA ARG A 313 -15.93 7.89 -9.48
C ARG A 313 -15.49 8.21 -8.05
N SER A 314 -14.61 7.39 -7.48
CA SER A 314 -14.01 7.54 -6.14
C SER A 314 -12.65 6.87 -6.12
N GLY A 315 -11.91 7.00 -5.01
CA GLY A 315 -10.57 6.40 -4.87
C GLY A 315 -9.43 7.36 -5.23
N ALA A 316 -9.73 8.65 -5.41
CA ALA A 316 -8.70 9.68 -5.57
C ALA A 316 -7.76 9.72 -4.36
N ARG A 317 -6.49 9.92 -4.64
CA ARG A 317 -5.44 10.16 -3.64
C ARG A 317 -4.63 11.36 -4.09
N GLU A 318 -3.99 12.05 -3.17
CA GLU A 318 -3.15 13.20 -3.46
C GLU A 318 -3.82 14.17 -4.44
N ILE A 319 -3.98 15.39 -4.10
CA ILE A 319 -4.57 16.40 -4.99
C ILE A 319 -3.64 17.60 -5.13
N ALA A 320 -3.69 18.24 -6.29
CA ALA A 320 -3.12 19.55 -6.54
C ALA A 320 -4.18 20.44 -7.19
N LEU A 321 -4.23 21.72 -6.78
CA LEU A 321 -5.19 22.69 -7.30
C LEU A 321 -4.53 23.57 -8.36
N SER A 322 -5.17 23.74 -9.51
CA SER A 322 -4.67 24.70 -10.51
C SER A 322 -4.64 26.11 -9.95
N PRO A 323 -3.71 26.99 -10.37
CA PRO A 323 -3.54 28.33 -9.83
C PRO A 323 -4.79 29.22 -9.92
N ASP A 324 -5.69 28.95 -10.87
CA ASP A 324 -6.96 29.66 -11.05
C ASP A 324 -8.15 28.94 -10.37
N ALA A 325 -7.88 27.84 -9.68
CA ALA A 325 -8.85 26.98 -8.98
C ALA A 325 -9.98 26.43 -9.88
N LYS A 326 -9.72 26.22 -11.18
CA LYS A 326 -10.69 25.64 -12.10
C LYS A 326 -10.53 24.15 -12.31
N GLU A 327 -9.34 23.62 -12.04
CA GLU A 327 -9.00 22.21 -12.18
C GLU A 327 -8.35 21.66 -10.91
N VAL A 328 -8.57 20.38 -10.65
CA VAL A 328 -7.88 19.61 -9.62
C VAL A 328 -7.20 18.42 -10.30
N ALA A 329 -5.88 18.33 -10.16
CA ALA A 329 -5.14 17.11 -10.47
C ALA A 329 -5.21 16.15 -9.28
N PHE A 330 -5.27 14.85 -9.53
CA PHE A 330 -5.31 13.81 -8.51
C PHE A 330 -4.70 12.51 -9.01
N ILE A 331 -4.28 11.66 -8.07
CA ILE A 331 -3.81 10.30 -8.38
C ILE A 331 -4.96 9.32 -8.21
N LEU A 332 -5.16 8.48 -9.22
CA LEU A 332 -6.09 7.35 -9.18
C LEU A 332 -5.39 6.08 -9.67
N ARG A 333 -5.27 5.08 -8.80
CA ARG A 333 -4.58 3.80 -9.08
C ARG A 333 -3.17 3.94 -9.66
N GLY A 334 -2.46 4.97 -9.30
CA GLY A 334 -1.10 5.23 -9.76
C GLY A 334 -1.01 6.19 -10.96
N ASP A 335 -2.09 6.46 -11.68
CA ASP A 335 -2.09 7.42 -12.79
C ASP A 335 -2.52 8.82 -12.35
N VAL A 336 -1.98 9.82 -13.05
CA VAL A 336 -2.35 11.24 -12.92
C VAL A 336 -3.60 11.53 -13.74
N TYR A 337 -4.60 12.13 -13.09
CA TYR A 337 -5.83 12.63 -13.70
C TYR A 337 -6.03 14.10 -13.38
N VAL A 338 -6.78 14.80 -14.21
CA VAL A 338 -7.24 16.17 -13.96
C VAL A 338 -8.75 16.22 -14.16
N THR A 339 -9.46 16.85 -13.22
CA THR A 339 -10.92 17.09 -13.33
C THR A 339 -11.26 18.56 -13.14
N SER A 340 -12.35 19.02 -13.78
CA SER A 340 -12.89 20.34 -13.59
C SER A 340 -13.52 20.50 -12.19
N VAL A 341 -13.29 21.63 -11.54
CA VAL A 341 -13.91 21.96 -10.24
C VAL A 341 -15.43 22.16 -10.36
N GLU A 342 -15.91 22.66 -11.48
CA GLU A 342 -17.32 23.01 -11.67
C GLU A 342 -18.09 22.00 -12.53
N TYR A 343 -17.40 21.23 -13.37
CA TYR A 343 -17.98 20.27 -14.31
C TYR A 343 -17.34 18.90 -14.11
N ASN A 344 -18.01 17.83 -14.56
CA ASN A 344 -17.49 16.43 -14.41
C ASN A 344 -16.45 16.06 -15.48
N THR A 345 -15.94 17.02 -16.26
CA THR A 345 -14.96 16.73 -17.31
C THR A 345 -13.66 16.27 -16.68
N THR A 346 -13.29 15.02 -16.94
CA THR A 346 -12.09 14.39 -16.39
C THR A 346 -11.20 13.91 -17.53
N LYS A 347 -9.89 14.13 -17.40
CA LYS A 347 -8.88 13.69 -18.36
C LYS A 347 -7.79 12.89 -17.66
N GLN A 348 -7.43 11.77 -18.24
CA GLN A 348 -6.24 11.00 -17.87
C GLN A 348 -5.00 11.67 -18.47
N ILE A 349 -3.97 11.89 -17.67
CA ILE A 349 -2.70 12.51 -18.07
C ILE A 349 -1.64 11.45 -18.32
N THR A 350 -1.53 10.46 -17.43
CA THR A 350 -0.63 9.31 -17.56
C THR A 350 -1.44 8.03 -17.74
N ASN A 351 -0.87 7.03 -18.40
CA ASN A 351 -1.45 5.69 -18.57
C ASN A 351 -0.31 4.68 -18.60
N THR A 352 0.22 4.38 -17.43
CA THR A 352 1.37 3.48 -17.26
C THR A 352 0.96 2.26 -16.42
N ALA A 353 1.81 1.25 -16.35
CA ALA A 353 1.62 0.13 -15.42
C ALA A 353 2.22 0.45 -14.05
N GLU A 354 3.12 1.42 -14.02
CA GLU A 354 3.88 1.88 -12.86
C GLU A 354 3.06 2.90 -12.06
N GLN A 355 3.60 3.34 -10.95
CA GLN A 355 2.96 4.30 -10.06
C GLN A 355 3.49 5.70 -10.28
N GLU A 356 2.60 6.68 -10.41
CA GLU A 356 2.84 8.11 -10.28
C GLU A 356 2.38 8.62 -8.90
N ARG A 357 3.10 9.61 -8.36
CA ARG A 357 2.84 10.24 -7.04
C ARG A 357 3.30 11.68 -6.99
N ASN A 358 2.87 12.40 -5.94
CA ASN A 358 3.39 13.72 -5.57
C ASN A 358 3.22 14.75 -6.69
N ILE A 359 2.00 15.05 -7.04
CA ILE A 359 1.63 15.98 -8.11
C ILE A 359 1.68 17.45 -7.66
N ASP A 360 2.16 18.33 -8.55
CA ASP A 360 2.09 19.78 -8.36
C ASP A 360 1.88 20.51 -9.68
N PHE A 361 1.09 21.60 -9.66
CA PHE A 361 0.87 22.48 -10.82
C PHE A 361 1.94 23.55 -10.91
N SER A 362 2.39 23.84 -12.13
CA SER A 362 3.19 25.04 -12.37
C SER A 362 2.41 26.32 -12.03
N PRO A 363 3.08 27.40 -11.61
CA PRO A 363 2.42 28.65 -11.22
C PRO A 363 1.60 29.33 -12.33
N ASP A 364 1.87 29.01 -13.60
CA ASP A 364 1.09 29.44 -14.75
C ASP A 364 -0.05 28.49 -15.13
N GLY A 365 -0.15 27.32 -14.47
CA GLY A 365 -1.18 26.31 -14.69
C GLY A 365 -1.02 25.50 -15.97
N ARG A 366 0.12 25.59 -16.66
CA ARG A 366 0.32 24.95 -17.95
C ARG A 366 1.07 23.62 -17.89
N SER A 367 1.66 23.31 -16.75
CA SER A 367 2.39 22.07 -16.54
C SER A 367 2.01 21.43 -15.20
N ILE A 368 2.19 20.12 -15.12
CA ILE A 368 2.08 19.31 -13.90
C ILE A 368 3.35 18.51 -13.78
N VAL A 369 4.00 18.57 -12.60
CA VAL A 369 5.11 17.68 -12.25
C VAL A 369 4.61 16.55 -11.35
N TYR A 370 5.26 15.40 -11.44
CA TYR A 370 5.00 14.22 -10.62
C TYR A 370 6.23 13.32 -10.59
N ALA A 371 6.30 12.46 -9.57
CA ALA A 371 7.26 11.35 -9.51
C ALA A 371 6.64 10.11 -10.15
N SER A 372 7.41 9.35 -10.95
CA SER A 372 7.01 8.07 -11.56
C SER A 372 8.09 7.02 -11.40
N GLU A 373 7.69 5.77 -11.08
CA GLU A 373 8.61 4.63 -10.86
C GLU A 373 8.87 3.83 -12.15
N ARG A 374 8.80 4.46 -13.29
CA ARG A 374 9.11 3.83 -14.58
C ARG A 374 10.53 3.32 -14.62
N GLU A 375 10.74 2.19 -15.31
CA GLU A 375 12.05 1.53 -15.41
C GLU A 375 12.60 1.07 -14.04
N GLY A 376 11.74 0.88 -13.03
CA GLY A 376 12.12 0.41 -11.70
C GLY A 376 12.82 1.45 -10.82
N LEU A 377 12.79 2.72 -11.19
CA LEU A 377 13.41 3.81 -10.45
C LEU A 377 12.55 5.07 -10.48
N TRP A 378 12.28 5.63 -9.31
CA TRP A 378 11.57 6.89 -9.19
C TRP A 378 12.32 8.05 -9.82
N GLN A 379 11.67 8.76 -10.76
CA GLN A 379 12.21 9.95 -11.41
C GLN A 379 11.10 11.02 -11.53
N ILE A 380 11.50 12.26 -11.74
CA ILE A 380 10.57 13.38 -11.89
C ILE A 380 10.24 13.55 -13.37
N TYR A 381 8.93 13.63 -13.64
CA TYR A 381 8.36 13.88 -14.95
C TYR A 381 7.51 15.15 -14.93
N GLN A 382 7.37 15.77 -16.09
CA GLN A 382 6.53 16.94 -16.30
C GLN A 382 5.65 16.74 -17.53
N SER A 383 4.34 16.91 -17.37
CA SER A 383 3.37 16.97 -18.46
C SER A 383 2.95 18.42 -18.71
N THR A 384 3.03 18.87 -19.97
CA THR A 384 2.81 20.27 -20.36
C THR A 384 1.78 20.35 -21.48
N LEU A 385 0.89 21.36 -21.44
CA LEU A 385 -0.02 21.70 -22.55
C LEU A 385 0.80 22.15 -23.77
N ALA A 386 0.80 21.31 -24.82
CA ALA A 386 1.59 21.57 -26.04
C ALA A 386 1.04 22.77 -26.83
N ASN A 387 -0.28 22.87 -26.93
CA ASN A 387 -0.93 23.98 -27.63
C ASN A 387 -0.97 25.23 -26.74
N LYS A 388 -0.39 26.31 -27.21
CA LYS A 388 -0.30 27.62 -26.49
C LYS A 388 -1.65 28.29 -26.23
N ASP A 389 -2.63 28.00 -27.06
CA ASP A 389 -3.98 28.58 -26.94
C ASP A 389 -4.86 27.84 -25.92
N GLU A 390 -4.49 26.60 -25.55
CA GLU A 390 -5.17 25.83 -24.53
C GLU A 390 -4.75 26.27 -23.13
N LYS A 391 -5.72 26.32 -22.21
CA LYS A 391 -5.54 26.83 -20.84
C LYS A 391 -5.88 25.78 -19.78
N LEU A 392 -6.53 24.70 -20.15
CA LEU A 392 -7.05 23.69 -19.26
C LEU A 392 -6.64 22.30 -19.72
N PHE A 393 -6.17 21.48 -18.81
CA PHE A 393 -5.83 20.09 -19.08
C PHE A 393 -7.04 19.25 -19.47
N THR A 394 -8.20 19.51 -18.86
CA THR A 394 -9.45 18.78 -19.16
C THR A 394 -9.89 18.90 -20.61
N TYR A 395 -9.47 19.91 -21.33
CA TYR A 395 -9.77 20.14 -22.76
C TYR A 395 -8.54 20.04 -23.66
N ALA A 396 -7.37 19.67 -23.10
CA ALA A 396 -6.14 19.60 -23.90
C ALA A 396 -6.25 18.60 -25.05
N THR A 397 -5.84 19.01 -26.23
CA THR A 397 -5.79 18.15 -27.43
C THR A 397 -4.46 17.42 -27.53
N ASP A 398 -3.39 18.03 -27.01
CA ASP A 398 -2.04 17.47 -26.99
C ASP A 398 -1.31 17.83 -25.71
N ILE A 399 -0.68 16.83 -25.07
CA ILE A 399 0.09 16.96 -23.85
C ILE A 399 1.46 16.35 -24.10
N GLN A 400 2.51 17.13 -23.89
CA GLN A 400 3.90 16.69 -24.01
C GLN A 400 4.44 16.31 -22.64
N GLU A 401 5.04 15.13 -22.55
CA GLU A 401 5.69 14.65 -21.33
C GLU A 401 7.20 14.71 -21.50
N GLU A 402 7.88 15.15 -20.45
CA GLU A 402 9.35 15.20 -20.36
C GLU A 402 9.81 14.60 -19.03
N ARG A 403 10.83 13.74 -19.06
CA ARG A 403 11.53 13.29 -17.85
C ARG A 403 12.55 14.38 -17.47
N LEU A 404 12.43 14.94 -16.27
CA LEU A 404 13.28 16.03 -15.78
C LEU A 404 14.57 15.54 -15.14
N THR A 405 14.53 14.40 -14.41
CA THR A 405 15.70 13.83 -13.74
C THR A 405 16.17 12.57 -14.44
N GLN A 406 17.50 12.36 -14.48
CA GLN A 406 18.14 11.19 -15.11
C GLN A 406 19.26 10.65 -14.20
N SER A 407 19.01 10.67 -12.89
CA SER A 407 19.91 10.15 -11.87
C SER A 407 19.80 8.62 -11.78
N SER A 408 20.86 7.97 -11.30
CA SER A 408 20.81 6.57 -10.83
C SER A 408 20.20 6.44 -9.44
N ALA A 409 19.87 7.56 -8.79
CA ALA A 409 19.20 7.63 -7.50
C ALA A 409 17.70 7.88 -7.67
N THR A 410 16.92 7.53 -6.66
CA THR A 410 15.46 7.78 -6.63
C THR A 410 15.16 9.26 -6.41
N SER A 411 14.16 9.80 -7.13
CA SER A 411 13.72 11.20 -7.05
C SER A 411 12.23 11.27 -6.73
N PHE A 412 11.84 12.02 -5.68
CA PHE A 412 10.47 12.10 -5.16
C PHE A 412 10.00 13.52 -4.93
N GLN A 413 8.70 13.69 -4.66
CA GLN A 413 8.04 14.88 -4.14
C GLN A 413 8.44 16.17 -4.87
N PRO A 414 8.24 16.27 -6.20
CA PRO A 414 8.57 17.49 -6.92
C PRO A 414 7.63 18.64 -6.51
N LEU A 415 8.19 19.86 -6.35
CA LEU A 415 7.45 21.08 -6.11
C LEU A 415 8.02 22.23 -6.95
N TYR A 416 7.16 22.91 -7.69
CA TYR A 416 7.56 24.13 -8.40
C TYR A 416 7.96 25.26 -7.46
N SER A 417 9.00 26.00 -7.83
CA SER A 417 9.22 27.32 -7.24
C SER A 417 8.09 28.27 -7.61
N PRO A 418 7.66 29.20 -6.72
CA PRO A 418 6.59 30.16 -7.02
C PRO A 418 6.80 31.02 -8.27
N ASP A 419 8.05 31.20 -8.72
CA ASP A 419 8.36 31.93 -9.97
C ASP A 419 8.37 31.00 -11.21
N GLY A 420 8.15 29.69 -11.03
CA GLY A 420 8.03 28.70 -12.09
C GLY A 420 9.32 28.34 -12.82
N LYS A 421 10.48 28.77 -12.32
CA LYS A 421 11.76 28.53 -13.02
C LYS A 421 12.46 27.25 -12.58
N GLU A 422 12.14 26.74 -11.42
CA GLU A 422 12.81 25.64 -10.78
C GLU A 422 11.80 24.63 -10.21
N VAL A 423 12.27 23.38 -10.05
CA VAL A 423 11.54 22.34 -9.32
C VAL A 423 12.47 21.78 -8.24
N ALA A 424 12.03 21.85 -7.00
CA ALA A 424 12.66 21.13 -5.89
C ALA A 424 12.18 19.68 -5.88
N PHE A 425 13.03 18.75 -5.45
CA PHE A 425 12.69 17.34 -5.27
C PHE A 425 13.60 16.69 -4.23
N LEU A 426 13.20 15.52 -3.73
CA LEU A 426 14.00 14.72 -2.83
C LEU A 426 14.76 13.66 -3.62
N GLU A 427 16.08 13.61 -3.49
CA GLU A 427 16.91 12.50 -3.97
C GLU A 427 17.22 11.57 -2.80
N ASN A 428 17.23 10.26 -3.04
CA ASN A 428 17.44 9.25 -2.00
C ASN A 428 16.55 9.47 -0.75
N ARG A 429 15.32 9.98 -0.95
CA ARG A 429 14.29 10.16 0.07
C ARG A 429 14.50 11.29 1.07
N SER A 430 15.71 11.81 1.24
CA SER A 430 16.01 12.82 2.28
C SER A 430 16.84 14.01 1.80
N GLU A 431 17.58 13.89 0.70
CA GLU A 431 18.38 14.99 0.16
C GLU A 431 17.51 15.95 -0.66
N ILE A 432 17.45 17.23 -0.28
CA ILE A 432 16.72 18.25 -1.05
C ILE A 432 17.60 18.75 -2.19
N ARG A 433 17.09 18.55 -3.41
CA ARG A 433 17.74 19.02 -4.64
C ARG A 433 16.82 19.95 -5.43
N VAL A 434 17.41 20.77 -6.27
CA VAL A 434 16.67 21.68 -7.14
C VAL A 434 17.21 21.58 -8.56
N ILE A 435 16.29 21.40 -9.52
CA ILE A 435 16.57 21.47 -10.95
C ILE A 435 16.10 22.81 -11.53
N ASN A 436 16.97 23.48 -12.29
CA ASN A 436 16.59 24.63 -13.11
C ASN A 436 15.98 24.15 -14.43
N LEU A 437 14.75 24.52 -14.71
CA LEU A 437 13.98 24.00 -15.85
C LEU A 437 14.55 24.44 -17.20
N ALA A 438 15.17 25.61 -17.28
CA ALA A 438 15.75 26.12 -18.53
C ALA A 438 17.13 25.50 -18.84
N THR A 439 17.98 25.36 -17.82
CA THR A 439 19.36 24.88 -17.99
C THR A 439 19.51 23.37 -17.74
N LYS A 440 18.50 22.75 -17.11
CA LYS A 440 18.49 21.36 -16.62
C LYS A 440 19.61 21.06 -15.62
N GLN A 441 20.24 22.09 -15.05
CA GLN A 441 21.26 21.92 -14.01
C GLN A 441 20.59 21.60 -12.68
N VAL A 442 21.15 20.61 -11.98
CA VAL A 442 20.70 20.15 -10.66
C VAL A 442 21.74 20.55 -9.62
N ARG A 443 21.28 21.05 -8.45
CA ARG A 443 22.12 21.38 -7.31
C ARG A 443 21.55 20.78 -6.02
N THR A 444 22.39 20.45 -5.07
CA THR A 444 22.00 20.09 -3.71
C THR A 444 21.71 21.35 -2.90
N VAL A 445 20.58 21.34 -2.21
CA VAL A 445 20.14 22.43 -1.34
C VAL A 445 20.33 22.06 0.14
N MET A 446 19.98 20.81 0.49
CA MET A 446 20.22 20.27 1.84
C MET A 446 20.66 18.80 1.73
N ASP A 447 21.76 18.48 2.40
CA ASP A 447 22.32 17.12 2.47
C ASP A 447 21.35 16.18 3.22
N GLY A 448 21.17 14.97 2.72
CA GLY A 448 20.24 13.98 3.29
C GLY A 448 20.53 13.55 4.73
N LYS A 449 21.75 13.78 5.23
CA LYS A 449 22.11 13.50 6.65
C LYS A 449 21.34 14.34 7.67
N PHE A 450 20.71 15.44 7.24
CA PHE A 450 19.93 16.33 8.09
C PHE A 450 18.44 15.97 8.14
N GLU A 451 18.05 14.90 7.50
CA GLU A 451 16.68 14.41 7.47
C GLU A 451 16.66 12.88 7.63
N TYR A 452 15.50 12.34 7.99
CA TYR A 452 15.26 10.91 8.06
C TYR A 452 13.92 10.59 7.40
N SER A 453 13.94 9.70 6.41
CA SER A 453 12.73 9.21 5.75
C SER A 453 12.37 7.82 6.24
N TYR A 454 11.13 7.66 6.69
CA TYR A 454 10.56 6.38 7.10
C TYR A 454 9.96 5.63 5.90
N SER A 455 9.32 6.37 5.01
CA SER A 455 8.70 5.83 3.79
C SER A 455 8.84 6.81 2.62
N ASP A 456 8.64 6.31 1.40
CA ASP A 456 8.71 7.15 0.21
C ASP A 456 7.65 8.25 0.25
N GLY A 457 8.07 9.50 0.05
CA GLY A 457 7.18 10.65 0.00
C GLY A 457 6.70 11.15 1.38
N ASP A 458 7.43 10.88 2.45
CA ASP A 458 7.05 11.26 3.82
C ASP A 458 7.69 12.55 4.32
N GLN A 459 8.46 13.25 3.49
CA GLN A 459 9.10 14.48 3.89
C GLN A 459 8.19 15.68 3.68
N TRP A 460 8.39 16.71 4.50
CA TRP A 460 7.71 17.99 4.38
C TRP A 460 8.71 19.09 4.06
N TYR A 461 8.48 19.80 2.96
CA TYR A 461 9.19 21.01 2.62
C TYR A 461 8.32 21.94 1.77
N GLN A 462 8.62 23.23 1.78
CA GLN A 462 7.86 24.25 1.05
C GLN A 462 8.75 25.42 0.63
N TRP A 463 8.61 25.86 -0.61
CA TRP A 463 9.25 27.07 -1.11
C TRP A 463 8.74 28.31 -0.40
N SER A 464 9.64 29.29 -0.16
CA SER A 464 9.23 30.65 0.22
C SER A 464 8.54 31.39 -0.92
N PRO A 465 7.65 32.36 -0.63
CA PRO A 465 6.96 33.13 -1.66
C PRO A 465 7.89 33.82 -2.68
N ASP A 466 9.13 34.16 -2.28
CA ASP A 466 10.12 34.80 -3.13
C ASP A 466 11.04 33.82 -3.89
N SER A 467 10.78 32.52 -3.79
CA SER A 467 11.55 31.43 -4.45
C SER A 467 13.03 31.35 -4.05
N ARG A 468 13.42 31.89 -2.90
CA ARG A 468 14.82 31.95 -2.47
C ARG A 468 15.15 31.03 -1.31
N TRP A 469 14.15 30.55 -0.60
CA TRP A 469 14.27 29.75 0.61
C TRP A 469 13.34 28.55 0.59
N ILE A 470 13.67 27.56 1.41
CA ILE A 470 12.84 26.38 1.66
C ILE A 470 12.67 26.21 3.17
N LEU A 471 11.43 26.08 3.64
CA LEU A 471 11.12 25.51 4.96
C LEU A 471 11.09 23.99 4.83
N THR A 472 11.73 23.29 5.78
CA THR A 472 11.76 21.83 5.76
C THR A 472 11.83 21.27 7.19
N ASN A 473 11.45 20.01 7.34
CA ASN A 473 11.81 19.25 8.53
C ASN A 473 13.34 19.12 8.63
N TYR A 474 13.85 19.02 9.84
CA TYR A 474 15.28 19.01 10.11
C TYR A 474 15.59 18.19 11.35
N ILE A 475 16.55 17.27 11.24
CA ILE A 475 17.12 16.56 12.37
C ILE A 475 18.42 17.25 12.77
N GLY A 476 18.35 18.17 13.73
CA GLY A 476 19.53 18.86 14.23
C GLY A 476 20.36 17.98 15.13
N VAL A 477 20.08 18.05 16.42
CA VAL A 477 20.74 17.26 17.50
C VAL A 477 19.83 16.15 18.01
N GLY A 478 18.55 16.14 17.58
CA GLY A 478 17.53 15.21 18.04
C GLY A 478 17.59 13.84 17.37
N GLY A 479 16.75 12.94 17.83
CA GLY A 479 16.51 11.66 17.17
C GLY A 479 15.54 11.77 16.00
N TRP A 480 15.38 10.70 15.26
CA TRP A 480 14.49 10.61 14.08
C TRP A 480 13.02 11.00 14.36
N ASN A 481 12.58 10.97 15.60
CA ASN A 481 11.21 11.29 16.04
C ASN A 481 11.11 12.64 16.76
N ASN A 482 12.17 13.45 16.81
CA ASN A 482 12.20 14.79 17.38
C ASN A 482 12.74 15.76 16.32
N LYS A 483 11.90 16.04 15.32
CA LYS A 483 12.26 16.93 14.22
C LYS A 483 12.09 18.38 14.62
N ASP A 484 12.99 19.23 14.15
CA ASP A 484 12.86 20.67 14.13
C ASP A 484 12.40 21.16 12.75
N VAL A 485 12.11 22.45 12.64
CA VAL A 485 11.91 23.14 11.36
C VAL A 485 13.17 23.94 11.03
N ALA A 486 13.67 23.78 9.81
CA ALA A 486 14.76 24.59 9.28
C ALA A 486 14.34 25.48 8.12
N LEU A 487 15.05 26.61 8.02
CA LEU A 487 15.06 27.53 6.86
C LEU A 487 16.36 27.28 6.08
N VAL A 488 16.24 26.90 4.84
CA VAL A 488 17.39 26.54 3.98
C VAL A 488 17.45 27.48 2.78
N ASN A 489 18.64 28.01 2.48
CA ASN A 489 18.85 28.84 1.31
C ASN A 489 18.81 28.00 0.02
N ALA A 490 17.85 28.27 -0.84
CA ALA A 490 17.62 27.48 -2.06
C ALA A 490 18.72 27.59 -3.11
N SER A 491 19.69 28.49 -2.95
CA SER A 491 20.85 28.58 -3.86
C SER A 491 21.82 27.41 -3.71
N GLY A 492 21.73 26.63 -2.62
CA GLY A 492 22.66 25.52 -2.34
C GLY A 492 24.02 25.98 -1.79
N ASN A 493 24.08 27.15 -1.18
CA ASN A 493 25.31 27.68 -0.57
C ASN A 493 25.65 27.06 0.80
N GLY A 494 24.83 26.13 1.28
CA GLY A 494 24.99 25.45 2.58
C GLY A 494 24.45 26.25 3.78
N GLU A 495 23.74 27.34 3.56
CA GLU A 495 23.14 28.16 4.62
C GLU A 495 21.84 27.50 5.13
N ILE A 496 21.87 27.01 6.35
CA ILE A 496 20.77 26.33 7.05
C ILE A 496 20.58 26.96 8.44
N HIS A 497 19.36 27.38 8.74
CA HIS A 497 19.00 27.92 10.05
C HIS A 497 17.97 26.98 10.70
N ASN A 498 18.35 26.30 11.80
CA ASN A 498 17.38 25.60 12.64
C ASN A 498 16.48 26.65 13.32
N LEU A 499 15.21 26.69 12.99
CA LEU A 499 14.28 27.74 13.45
C LEU A 499 13.73 27.43 14.85
N THR A 500 13.28 26.20 15.08
CA THR A 500 12.52 25.87 16.30
C THR A 500 13.39 25.46 17.47
N GLN A 501 14.55 24.81 17.23
CA GLN A 501 15.54 24.44 18.24
C GLN A 501 14.92 23.83 19.50
N SER A 502 14.00 22.87 19.30
CA SER A 502 13.19 22.32 20.38
C SER A 502 13.55 20.84 20.62
N GLY A 503 13.24 20.33 21.81
CA GLY A 503 13.32 18.90 22.10
C GLY A 503 12.02 18.16 21.79
N TYR A 504 11.11 18.76 21.01
CA TYR A 504 9.80 18.28 20.66
C TYR A 504 9.75 17.87 19.18
N ASN A 505 8.64 17.29 18.76
CA ASN A 505 8.43 16.98 17.35
C ASN A 505 7.73 18.15 16.66
N ASP A 506 8.50 18.97 15.95
CA ASP A 506 8.04 20.14 15.20
C ASP A 506 8.00 19.81 13.71
N THR A 507 6.80 19.83 13.09
CA THR A 507 6.59 19.40 11.70
C THR A 507 5.56 20.24 10.97
N GLY A 508 5.45 20.04 9.64
CA GLY A 508 4.38 20.61 8.82
C GLY A 508 4.42 22.13 8.72
N ALA A 509 5.63 22.72 8.71
CA ALA A 509 5.78 24.18 8.66
C ALA A 509 5.24 24.78 7.36
N ARG A 510 4.48 25.87 7.47
CA ARG A 510 3.91 26.61 6.33
C ARG A 510 4.20 28.10 6.44
N TRP A 511 4.55 28.69 5.31
CA TRP A 511 4.62 30.15 5.18
C TRP A 511 3.24 30.78 5.34
N VAL A 512 3.17 31.85 6.12
CA VAL A 512 1.97 32.67 6.29
C VAL A 512 2.33 34.15 6.28
N LEU A 513 1.33 35.04 6.18
CA LEU A 513 1.51 36.48 6.17
C LEU A 513 2.53 36.97 5.11
N ASP A 514 2.40 36.44 3.89
CA ASP A 514 3.29 36.75 2.76
C ASP A 514 4.79 36.50 3.04
N GLY A 515 5.10 35.48 3.86
CA GLY A 515 6.46 35.08 4.21
C GLY A 515 7.03 35.75 5.47
N LYS A 516 6.27 36.63 6.14
CA LYS A 516 6.70 37.27 7.39
C LYS A 516 6.63 36.38 8.62
N ALA A 517 5.95 35.22 8.50
CA ALA A 517 5.81 34.24 9.56
C ALA A 517 5.66 32.82 8.99
N MET A 518 5.81 31.85 9.87
CA MET A 518 5.45 30.46 9.62
C MET A 518 4.53 29.92 10.70
N ILE A 519 3.64 28.99 10.35
CA ILE A 519 2.94 28.13 11.31
C ILE A 519 3.49 26.71 11.22
N TRP A 520 3.43 25.95 12.33
CA TRP A 520 3.83 24.55 12.37
C TRP A 520 3.09 23.79 13.48
N GLU A 521 3.08 22.46 13.39
CA GLU A 521 2.58 21.58 14.43
C GLU A 521 3.70 21.21 15.41
N SER A 522 3.40 21.22 16.72
CA SER A 522 4.30 20.80 17.77
C SER A 522 3.57 20.04 18.88
N ASP A 523 4.18 18.99 19.42
CA ASP A 523 3.66 18.21 20.56
C ASP A 523 4.12 18.74 21.93
N ARG A 524 4.65 19.97 21.99
CA ARG A 524 5.28 20.54 23.20
C ARG A 524 4.32 20.84 24.35
N ALA A 525 3.03 21.01 24.08
CA ALA A 525 2.05 21.38 25.12
C ALA A 525 0.99 20.28 25.33
N GLY A 526 0.83 19.36 24.41
CA GLY A 526 -0.14 18.29 24.48
C GLY A 526 0.36 17.02 25.17
N TYR A 527 -0.50 16.02 25.26
CA TYR A 527 -0.11 14.69 25.73
C TYR A 527 0.92 14.08 24.78
N ARG A 528 2.01 13.59 25.33
CA ARG A 528 3.07 12.87 24.59
C ARG A 528 3.02 11.39 24.90
N SER A 529 2.80 10.58 23.91
CA SER A 529 2.95 9.13 23.99
C SER A 529 4.42 8.72 23.77
N HIS A 530 4.70 7.44 23.91
CA HIS A 530 6.01 6.86 23.60
C HIS A 530 6.47 7.22 22.17
N GLY A 531 7.64 7.83 22.04
CA GLY A 531 8.21 8.24 20.76
C GLY A 531 7.35 9.25 19.97
N SER A 532 6.51 10.02 20.65
CA SER A 532 5.53 10.95 20.06
C SER A 532 4.47 10.29 19.14
N TRP A 533 4.39 8.98 19.11
CA TRP A 533 3.35 8.26 18.36
C TRP A 533 1.99 8.43 19.05
N GLY A 534 1.04 9.05 18.33
CA GLY A 534 -0.27 9.36 18.88
C GLY A 534 -0.26 10.50 19.91
N ALA A 535 0.78 11.32 19.93
CA ALA A 535 0.81 12.54 20.70
C ALA A 535 -0.28 13.53 20.25
N GLU A 536 -0.74 14.37 21.17
CA GLU A 536 -1.60 15.50 20.86
C GLU A 536 -0.72 16.70 20.55
N GLY A 537 -1.01 17.37 19.43
CA GLY A 537 -0.27 18.52 18.94
C GLY A 537 -1.05 19.82 19.07
N ASP A 538 -0.34 20.87 18.81
CA ASP A 538 -0.83 22.24 18.76
C ASP A 538 -0.23 22.96 17.57
N ILE A 539 -0.93 23.97 17.06
CA ILE A 539 -0.41 24.87 16.03
C ILE A 539 0.22 26.08 16.70
N TYR A 540 1.44 26.36 16.31
CA TYR A 540 2.23 27.53 16.71
C TYR A 540 2.48 28.43 15.52
N ILE A 541 2.75 29.71 15.76
CA ILE A 541 3.25 30.69 14.80
C ILE A 541 4.56 31.27 15.29
N MET A 542 5.52 31.46 14.38
CA MET A 542 6.78 32.17 14.60
C MET A 542 6.86 33.34 13.62
N PHE A 543 7.19 34.54 14.10
CA PHE A 543 7.33 35.72 13.26
C PHE A 543 8.81 36.01 12.97
N PHE A 544 9.12 36.23 11.71
CA PHE A 544 10.43 36.64 11.20
C PHE A 544 10.58 38.16 11.14
N ASP A 545 9.48 38.88 11.30
CA ASP A 545 9.36 40.33 11.21
C ASP A 545 8.70 40.86 12.48
N LEU A 546 9.37 41.84 13.14
CA LEU A 546 8.90 42.38 14.40
C LEU A 546 7.59 43.17 14.25
N GLU A 547 7.45 43.97 13.18
CA GLU A 547 6.22 44.74 12.91
C GLU A 547 5.00 43.84 12.74
N ALA A 548 5.19 42.70 12.00
CA ALA A 548 4.14 41.70 11.85
C ALA A 548 3.78 41.02 13.19
N TYR A 549 4.75 40.79 14.08
CA TYR A 549 4.49 40.28 15.43
C TYR A 549 3.71 41.24 16.28
N GLU A 550 4.12 42.53 16.35
CA GLU A 550 3.43 43.56 17.10
C GLU A 550 2.01 43.75 16.59
N ARG A 551 1.82 43.80 15.27
CA ARG A 551 0.48 43.91 14.64
C ARG A 551 -0.39 42.69 14.99
N PHE A 552 0.19 41.50 15.05
CA PHE A 552 -0.53 40.29 15.44
C PHE A 552 -1.00 40.34 16.90
N LEU A 553 -0.25 40.96 17.80
CA LEU A 553 -0.60 41.09 19.22
C LEU A 553 -1.62 42.20 19.50
N MET A 554 -1.85 43.17 18.58
CA MET A 554 -2.80 44.23 18.76
C MET A 554 -4.22 43.72 19.06
N SER A 555 -4.94 44.47 19.89
CA SER A 555 -6.37 44.22 20.07
C SER A 555 -7.14 44.43 18.77
N LYS A 556 -8.38 43.95 18.70
CA LYS A 556 -9.24 44.15 17.54
C LYS A 556 -9.52 45.64 17.29
N GLU A 557 -9.60 46.43 18.36
CA GLU A 557 -9.84 47.87 18.31
C GLU A 557 -8.61 48.63 17.80
N ASP A 558 -7.43 48.34 18.35
CA ASP A 558 -6.16 48.97 17.93
C ASP A 558 -5.85 48.66 16.45
N LEU A 559 -6.11 47.41 16.03
CA LEU A 559 -5.91 47.00 14.65
C LEU A 559 -6.85 47.72 13.69
N ALA A 560 -8.13 47.92 14.09
CA ALA A 560 -9.10 48.67 13.28
C ALA A 560 -8.69 50.14 13.12
N MET A 561 -8.22 50.75 14.21
CA MET A 561 -7.72 52.14 14.18
C MET A 561 -6.49 52.25 13.25
N LEU A 562 -5.54 51.31 13.34
CA LEU A 562 -4.37 51.30 12.46
C LEU A 562 -4.76 51.11 10.97
N GLU A 563 -5.69 50.23 10.68
CA GLU A 563 -6.19 50.01 9.31
C GLU A 563 -6.89 51.27 8.73
N GLU A 564 -7.62 52.01 9.56
CA GLU A 564 -8.23 53.30 9.18
C GLU A 564 -7.18 54.36 8.86
N GLU A 565 -6.12 54.48 9.69
CA GLU A 565 -5.01 55.40 9.45
C GLU A 565 -4.23 55.07 8.17
N GLU A 566 -3.93 53.75 7.96
CA GLU A 566 -3.24 53.27 6.75
C GLU A 566 -4.07 53.57 5.48
N LYS A 567 -5.40 53.42 5.57
CA LYS A 567 -6.31 53.70 4.46
C LYS A 567 -6.34 55.20 4.16
N ALA A 568 -6.44 56.08 5.18
CA ALA A 568 -6.40 57.51 5.01
C ALA A 568 -5.08 57.99 4.39
N LYS A 569 -3.95 57.45 4.79
CA LYS A 569 -2.63 57.72 4.19
C LYS A 569 -2.58 57.33 2.70
N LYS A 570 -3.05 56.14 2.33
CA LYS A 570 -3.10 55.72 0.93
C LYS A 570 -3.98 56.61 0.05
N GLU A 571 -5.16 56.97 0.55
CA GLU A 571 -6.06 57.88 -0.14
C GLU A 571 -5.44 59.26 -0.32
N SER A 572 -4.67 59.79 0.66
CA SER A 572 -3.92 61.02 0.52
C SER A 572 -2.80 60.98 -0.49
N GLU A 573 -2.01 59.92 -0.48
CA GLU A 573 -0.92 59.69 -1.45
C GLU A 573 -1.44 59.51 -2.89
N GLU A 574 -2.55 58.78 -3.08
CA GLU A 574 -3.20 58.67 -4.39
C GLU A 574 -3.79 59.99 -4.88
N SER A 575 -4.30 60.84 -3.98
CA SER A 575 -4.80 62.15 -4.31
C SER A 575 -3.67 63.14 -4.69
N GLU A 576 -2.51 63.03 -4.06
CA GLU A 576 -1.31 63.80 -4.42
C GLU A 576 -0.69 63.35 -5.73
N ALA A 577 -0.58 62.01 -5.96
CA ALA A 577 -0.10 61.44 -7.21
C ALA A 577 -1.04 61.74 -8.41
N GLY A 578 -2.35 61.90 -8.14
CA GLY A 578 -3.35 62.34 -9.13
C GLY A 578 -3.19 63.79 -9.60
N LYS A 579 -2.68 64.66 -8.74
CA LYS A 579 -2.44 66.09 -9.11
C LYS A 579 -1.21 66.31 -9.99
N ASP A 580 -0.27 65.41 -10.01
CA ASP A 580 0.95 65.47 -10.85
C ASP A 580 0.79 64.80 -12.24
N LYS A 581 -0.30 64.05 -12.48
CA LYS A 581 -0.54 63.32 -13.75
C LYS A 581 -1.24 64.12 -14.83
N ASP A 582 -1.69 65.35 -14.57
CA ASP A 582 -2.32 66.22 -15.60
C ASP A 582 -1.34 66.94 -16.55
N LYS A 583 -0.02 66.64 -16.46
CA LYS A 583 1.00 67.27 -17.29
C LYS A 583 1.90 66.36 -18.13
N LYS A 584 1.55 65.12 -18.43
CA LYS A 584 2.22 64.32 -19.49
C LYS A 584 1.31 63.22 -20.01
N LYS A 585 0.55 63.51 -21.07
CA LYS A 585 0.03 62.45 -21.95
C LYS A 585 1.13 62.09 -22.94
N ASP A 586 1.82 60.98 -22.70
CA ASP A 586 2.49 60.22 -23.73
C ASP A 586 2.18 58.75 -23.47
N LYS A 587 1.42 58.16 -24.40
CA LYS A 587 1.05 56.75 -24.44
C LYS A 587 2.29 55.94 -24.90
N LYS A 588 2.99 55.29 -23.97
CA LYS A 588 3.79 54.10 -24.20
C LYS A 588 4.53 53.61 -22.93
N SER A 589 3.83 53.20 -21.87
CA SER A 589 4.50 52.57 -20.73
C SER A 589 3.66 51.53 -19.97
N GLY A 590 2.44 51.27 -20.44
CA GLY A 590 1.51 50.43 -19.67
C GLY A 590 1.89 48.93 -19.52
N ALA A 591 2.84 48.41 -20.26
CA ALA A 591 3.24 47.01 -20.18
C ALA A 591 4.48 46.79 -19.29
N LYS A 592 5.38 47.79 -19.21
CA LYS A 592 6.59 47.70 -18.35
C LYS A 592 6.28 47.92 -16.87
N ASP A 593 5.36 48.85 -16.58
CA ASP A 593 4.99 49.18 -15.19
C ASP A 593 4.15 48.06 -14.53
N LYS A 594 3.44 47.25 -15.30
CA LYS A 594 2.76 46.06 -14.78
C LYS A 594 3.72 44.91 -14.44
N ALA A 595 4.77 44.70 -15.24
CA ALA A 595 5.77 43.66 -15.03
C ALA A 595 6.74 43.99 -13.85
N GLU A 596 6.87 45.25 -13.45
CA GLU A 596 7.67 45.63 -12.30
C GLU A 596 6.87 45.57 -10.97
N LYS A 597 5.54 45.70 -11.02
CA LYS A 597 4.66 45.57 -9.83
C LYS A 597 4.44 44.13 -9.38
N ASP A 598 4.70 43.15 -10.22
CA ASP A 598 4.50 41.74 -9.91
C ASP A 598 5.80 41.04 -9.41
N LYS A 599 6.93 41.73 -9.25
CA LYS A 599 8.14 41.15 -8.64
C LYS A 599 7.96 41.07 -7.12
N VAL A 600 7.86 39.83 -6.61
CA VAL A 600 7.90 39.56 -5.17
C VAL A 600 9.23 40.12 -4.61
N LYS A 601 9.16 40.98 -3.59
CA LYS A 601 10.36 41.51 -2.95
C LYS A 601 11.08 40.38 -2.21
N PRO A 602 12.45 40.40 -2.18
CA PRO A 602 13.17 39.45 -1.35
C PRO A 602 12.71 39.53 0.11
N LEU A 603 12.52 38.34 0.69
CA LEU A 603 12.15 38.25 2.12
C LEU A 603 13.39 38.57 2.96
N GLU A 604 13.18 39.30 4.03
CA GLU A 604 14.18 39.61 5.06
C GLU A 604 13.74 38.98 6.37
N PHE A 605 14.67 38.36 7.10
CA PHE A 605 14.38 37.64 8.32
C PHE A 605 15.20 38.20 9.49
N ASP A 606 14.53 38.60 10.53
CA ASP A 606 15.14 38.77 11.85
C ASP A 606 15.11 37.43 12.58
N LEU A 607 16.21 36.70 12.50
CA LEU A 607 16.34 35.38 13.10
C LEU A 607 16.91 35.40 14.53
N GLU A 608 17.54 36.48 14.96
CA GLU A 608 18.23 36.56 16.24
C GLU A 608 17.26 36.37 17.42
N ASN A 609 16.12 37.07 17.38
CA ASN A 609 15.13 37.05 18.47
C ASN A 609 13.85 36.27 18.12
N ARG A 610 13.92 35.38 17.13
CA ARG A 610 12.74 34.65 16.63
C ARG A 610 12.03 33.82 17.69
N LEU A 611 12.78 33.26 18.66
CA LEU A 611 12.21 32.40 19.70
C LEU A 611 11.31 33.18 20.68
N ASP A 612 11.50 34.48 20.80
CA ASP A 612 10.66 35.37 21.62
C ASP A 612 9.37 35.76 20.90
N ARG A 613 9.26 35.44 19.60
CA ARG A 613 8.11 35.77 18.77
C ARG A 613 7.34 34.52 18.35
N ILE A 614 7.20 33.58 19.28
CA ILE A 614 6.40 32.37 19.12
C ILE A 614 5.09 32.51 19.89
N VAL A 615 3.97 32.20 19.23
CA VAL A 615 2.64 32.20 19.85
C VAL A 615 1.93 30.88 19.56
N ARG A 616 1.31 30.27 20.58
CA ARG A 616 0.40 29.13 20.41
C ARG A 616 -0.95 29.62 19.89
N LEU A 617 -1.41 29.03 18.77
CA LEU A 617 -2.68 29.44 18.12
C LEU A 617 -3.87 28.59 18.55
N THR A 618 -3.68 27.29 18.84
CA THR A 618 -4.76 26.42 19.31
C THR A 618 -4.96 26.54 20.83
N ARG A 619 -6.21 26.46 21.27
CA ARG A 619 -6.55 26.54 22.72
C ARG A 619 -6.38 25.19 23.42
N HIS A 620 -6.70 24.12 22.71
CA HIS A 620 -6.70 22.75 23.22
C HIS A 620 -5.87 21.88 22.31
N SER A 621 -5.01 21.08 22.90
CA SER A 621 -4.23 20.06 22.19
C SER A 621 -5.15 18.94 21.69
N SER A 622 -4.82 18.38 20.54
CA SER A 622 -5.56 17.28 19.92
C SER A 622 -4.69 16.53 18.92
N ARG A 623 -5.17 15.41 18.48
CA ARG A 623 -4.64 14.80 17.24
C ARG A 623 -5.03 15.71 16.09
N LEU A 624 -4.03 16.28 15.43
CA LEU A 624 -4.21 17.24 14.34
C LEU A 624 -4.10 16.56 12.98
N GLY A 625 -4.76 17.14 11.99
CA GLY A 625 -4.55 16.84 10.58
C GLY A 625 -3.73 17.94 9.92
N ASP A 626 -4.38 18.96 9.40
CA ASP A 626 -3.74 20.08 8.72
C ASP A 626 -4.30 21.42 9.23
N ALA A 627 -3.57 22.52 9.00
CA ALA A 627 -3.96 23.85 9.46
C ALA A 627 -3.67 24.93 8.41
N ILE A 628 -4.55 25.92 8.33
CA ILE A 628 -4.47 27.10 7.45
C ILE A 628 -4.77 28.35 8.25
N LEU A 629 -3.90 29.36 8.15
CA LEU A 629 -4.11 30.70 8.71
C LEU A 629 -4.64 31.62 7.61
N THR A 630 -5.61 32.49 7.94
CA THR A 630 -6.07 33.53 7.03
C THR A 630 -4.96 34.52 6.66
N LYS A 631 -5.06 35.15 5.50
CA LYS A 631 -4.08 36.17 5.06
C LYS A 631 -3.95 37.34 6.04
N LYS A 632 -5.00 37.66 6.82
CA LYS A 632 -4.98 38.70 7.85
C LYS A 632 -4.38 38.20 9.19
N GLY A 633 -4.19 36.90 9.36
CA GLY A 633 -3.73 36.30 10.62
C GLY A 633 -4.75 36.38 11.77
N ASP A 634 -6.05 36.59 11.46
CA ASP A 634 -7.12 36.72 12.44
C ASP A 634 -7.82 35.40 12.78
N LYS A 635 -7.79 34.40 11.86
CA LYS A 635 -8.44 33.13 12.05
C LYS A 635 -7.54 31.96 11.62
N LEU A 636 -7.58 30.90 12.42
CA LEU A 636 -6.97 29.60 12.14
C LEU A 636 -8.07 28.59 11.80
N TYR A 637 -7.94 27.90 10.69
CA TYR A 637 -8.74 26.73 10.33
C TYR A 637 -7.88 25.50 10.46
N TYR A 638 -8.32 24.49 11.23
CA TYR A 638 -7.51 23.31 11.50
C TYR A 638 -8.38 22.06 11.68
N GLN A 639 -7.84 20.93 11.30
CA GLN A 639 -8.46 19.62 11.50
C GLN A 639 -8.06 19.06 12.86
N ALA A 640 -9.03 18.70 13.70
CA ALA A 640 -8.80 18.15 15.02
C ALA A 640 -9.85 17.11 15.42
N THR A 641 -9.52 16.24 16.38
CA THR A 641 -10.36 15.09 16.78
C THR A 641 -11.02 15.29 18.14
N PHE A 642 -11.54 16.46 18.46
CA PHE A 642 -12.18 16.74 19.76
C PHE A 642 -13.44 15.90 20.02
N GLU A 643 -14.18 15.50 18.97
CA GLU A 643 -15.45 14.77 19.07
C GLU A 643 -15.42 13.38 18.40
N GLY A 644 -14.25 12.74 18.36
CA GLY A 644 -14.08 11.35 17.92
C GLY A 644 -13.75 11.12 16.47
N GLY A 645 -13.83 12.13 15.59
CA GLY A 645 -13.42 12.11 14.18
C GLY A 645 -12.66 13.38 13.83
N PHE A 646 -12.03 13.42 12.64
CA PHE A 646 -11.41 14.66 12.17
C PHE A 646 -12.49 15.60 11.64
N ASP A 647 -12.66 16.70 12.36
CA ASP A 647 -13.56 17.81 12.05
C ASP A 647 -12.74 19.06 11.68
N LEU A 648 -13.33 19.97 10.90
CA LEU A 648 -12.73 21.28 10.64
C LEU A 648 -13.22 22.28 11.68
N TRP A 649 -12.27 22.87 12.39
CA TRP A 649 -12.50 23.88 13.42
C TRP A 649 -12.02 25.25 12.97
N GLU A 650 -12.72 26.29 13.36
CA GLU A 650 -12.31 27.69 13.26
C GLU A 650 -11.92 28.19 14.63
N GLN A 651 -10.71 28.73 14.79
CA GLN A 651 -10.25 29.51 15.93
C GLN A 651 -10.17 30.98 15.55
N ASP A 652 -11.02 31.82 16.11
CA ASP A 652 -10.87 33.27 16.04
C ASP A 652 -9.78 33.70 17.04
N LEU A 653 -8.68 34.23 16.51
CA LEU A 653 -7.49 34.57 17.31
C LEU A 653 -7.62 35.91 18.05
N LYS A 654 -8.52 36.78 17.58
CA LYS A 654 -8.76 38.08 18.21
C LYS A 654 -9.82 38.03 19.30
N GLU A 655 -10.87 37.20 19.08
CA GLU A 655 -11.92 36.99 20.07
C GLU A 655 -11.64 35.77 20.96
N ASN A 656 -10.59 34.98 20.64
CA ASN A 656 -10.22 33.76 21.34
C ASN A 656 -11.38 32.77 21.47
N LYS A 657 -12.14 32.57 20.37
CA LYS A 657 -13.30 31.69 20.30
C LYS A 657 -13.03 30.55 19.32
N THR A 658 -13.39 29.32 19.72
CA THR A 658 -13.31 28.13 18.87
C THR A 658 -14.72 27.69 18.51
N LYS A 659 -14.97 27.34 17.26
CA LYS A 659 -16.24 26.76 16.81
C LYS A 659 -16.00 25.63 15.82
N LEU A 660 -16.88 24.64 15.85
CA LEU A 660 -16.96 23.60 14.83
C LEU A 660 -17.48 24.24 13.52
N LEU A 661 -16.71 24.13 12.44
CA LEU A 661 -17.12 24.65 11.13
C LEU A 661 -17.70 23.53 10.25
N VAL A 662 -17.03 22.35 10.22
CA VAL A 662 -17.46 21.21 9.40
C VAL A 662 -17.26 19.91 10.17
N LYS A 663 -18.34 19.17 10.42
CA LYS A 663 -18.29 17.84 11.03
C LYS A 663 -17.95 16.76 10.02
N GLY A 664 -17.11 15.79 10.45
CA GLY A 664 -16.76 14.62 9.64
C GLY A 664 -16.04 14.98 8.35
N MET A 665 -15.11 15.94 8.41
CA MET A 665 -14.32 16.31 7.24
C MET A 665 -13.34 15.19 6.82
N GLY A 666 -12.83 14.43 7.80
CA GLY A 666 -11.74 13.48 7.60
C GLY A 666 -10.36 14.15 7.69
N ARG A 667 -9.31 13.36 7.65
CA ARG A 667 -7.92 13.82 7.65
C ARG A 667 -7.41 13.94 6.22
N GLY A 668 -6.74 15.02 5.89
CA GLY A 668 -6.10 15.24 4.60
C GLY A 668 -5.44 16.59 4.50
N MET A 669 -4.52 16.75 3.57
CA MET A 669 -3.89 18.03 3.28
C MET A 669 -4.92 19.01 2.72
N MET A 670 -4.96 20.21 3.25
CA MET A 670 -5.86 21.29 2.85
C MET A 670 -5.14 22.24 1.88
N ILE A 671 -5.72 22.46 0.71
CA ILE A 671 -5.21 23.41 -0.29
C ILE A 671 -6.18 24.59 -0.35
N GLN A 672 -5.69 25.78 -0.08
CA GLN A 672 -6.49 27.01 -0.13
C GLN A 672 -6.41 27.63 -1.52
N ASP A 673 -7.54 28.18 -2.03
CA ASP A 673 -7.50 28.96 -3.25
C ASP A 673 -6.77 30.32 -3.03
N LYS A 674 -6.33 30.96 -4.12
CA LYS A 674 -5.60 32.24 -4.04
C LYS A 674 -6.40 33.38 -3.37
N LYS A 675 -7.73 33.28 -3.36
CA LYS A 675 -8.60 34.27 -2.69
C LYS A 675 -8.70 34.05 -1.19
N GLY A 676 -8.38 32.83 -0.71
CA GLY A 676 -8.54 32.42 0.67
C GLY A 676 -10.00 32.22 1.08
N GLU A 677 -10.90 31.92 0.13
CA GLU A 677 -12.33 31.74 0.37
C GLU A 677 -12.74 30.29 0.53
N ASN A 678 -11.98 29.37 -0.09
CA ASN A 678 -12.28 27.95 -0.12
C ASN A 678 -11.04 27.09 0.18
N VAL A 679 -11.31 25.93 0.74
CA VAL A 679 -10.34 24.85 0.97
C VAL A 679 -10.74 23.64 0.15
N TYR A 680 -9.76 23.05 -0.51
CA TYR A 680 -9.88 21.80 -1.28
C TYR A 680 -9.13 20.70 -0.55
N PHE A 681 -9.73 19.54 -0.47
CA PHE A 681 -9.09 18.38 0.18
C PHE A 681 -9.64 17.07 -0.37
N CYS A 682 -8.87 16.00 -0.18
CA CYS A 682 -9.26 14.63 -0.51
C CYS A 682 -9.32 13.79 0.76
N SER A 683 -10.44 13.11 0.97
CA SER A 683 -10.61 12.17 2.09
C SER A 683 -11.53 11.02 1.69
N GLY A 684 -11.15 9.79 2.08
CA GLY A 684 -11.91 8.59 1.73
C GLY A 684 -12.10 8.39 0.23
N GLY A 685 -11.14 8.85 -0.59
CA GLY A 685 -11.19 8.73 -2.05
C GLY A 685 -12.09 9.74 -2.76
N ASN A 686 -12.62 10.75 -2.04
CA ASN A 686 -13.49 11.78 -2.56
C ASN A 686 -12.84 13.15 -2.45
N ILE A 687 -13.00 13.98 -3.50
CA ILE A 687 -12.48 15.34 -3.54
C ILE A 687 -13.61 16.31 -3.17
N GLN A 688 -13.32 17.25 -2.30
CA GLN A 688 -14.31 18.23 -1.81
C GLN A 688 -13.75 19.65 -1.82
N LYS A 689 -14.66 20.62 -2.08
CA LYS A 689 -14.46 22.05 -1.88
C LYS A 689 -15.29 22.49 -0.67
N VAL A 690 -14.68 23.18 0.26
CA VAL A 690 -15.34 23.71 1.46
C VAL A 690 -15.17 25.22 1.53
N SER A 691 -16.27 25.95 1.66
CA SER A 691 -16.25 27.39 1.95
C SER A 691 -15.84 27.62 3.41
N ILE A 692 -14.79 28.39 3.64
CA ILE A 692 -14.36 28.71 5.02
C ILE A 692 -15.27 29.75 5.69
N LYS A 693 -16.12 30.43 4.94
CA LYS A 693 -17.05 31.42 5.48
C LYS A 693 -18.18 30.78 6.30
N ASP A 694 -18.75 29.69 5.81
CA ASP A 694 -19.96 29.07 6.35
C ASP A 694 -19.88 27.55 6.49
N GLY A 695 -18.77 26.91 6.09
CA GLY A 695 -18.59 25.47 6.16
C GLY A 695 -19.37 24.68 5.10
N SER A 696 -19.96 25.34 4.11
CA SER A 696 -20.68 24.64 3.05
C SER A 696 -19.74 23.76 2.22
N LYS A 697 -20.17 22.50 1.98
CA LYS A 697 -19.40 21.49 1.24
C LYS A 697 -19.96 21.35 -0.17
N LYS A 698 -19.09 21.31 -1.17
CA LYS A 698 -19.41 20.94 -2.54
C LYS A 698 -18.50 19.78 -2.99
N PRO A 699 -19.02 18.61 -3.35
CA PRO A 699 -18.20 17.55 -3.92
C PRO A 699 -17.68 18.00 -5.29
N ILE A 700 -16.43 17.64 -5.59
CA ILE A 700 -15.84 17.72 -6.93
C ILE A 700 -15.90 16.31 -7.50
N SER A 701 -16.90 16.10 -8.37
CA SER A 701 -17.11 14.81 -8.99
C SER A 701 -16.16 14.59 -10.15
N PHE A 702 -15.78 13.33 -10.39
CA PHE A 702 -14.99 12.94 -11.55
C PHE A 702 -15.50 11.60 -12.12
N GLU A 703 -15.26 11.39 -13.39
CA GLU A 703 -15.47 10.12 -14.08
C GLU A 703 -14.17 9.72 -14.78
N ALA A 704 -13.34 8.97 -14.06
CA ALA A 704 -12.06 8.51 -14.56
C ALA A 704 -12.24 7.21 -15.32
N LEU A 705 -12.04 7.24 -16.63
CA LEU A 705 -11.92 6.05 -17.46
C LEU A 705 -10.47 5.56 -17.34
N PHE A 706 -10.27 4.29 -16.94
CA PHE A 706 -8.96 3.68 -16.90
C PHE A 706 -8.97 2.26 -17.46
N ASP A 707 -7.83 1.88 -17.97
CA ASP A 707 -7.55 0.56 -18.50
C ASP A 707 -6.81 -0.26 -17.43
N TYR A 708 -7.56 -1.09 -16.68
CA TYR A 708 -6.99 -1.99 -15.69
C TYR A 708 -6.31 -3.17 -16.40
N LYS A 709 -5.00 -3.31 -16.18
CA LYS A 709 -4.14 -4.37 -16.74
C LYS A 709 -3.68 -5.31 -15.61
N PRO A 710 -4.46 -6.34 -15.22
CA PRO A 710 -4.22 -7.14 -14.03
C PRO A 710 -2.82 -7.78 -13.97
N TYR A 711 -2.33 -8.30 -15.08
CA TYR A 711 -1.00 -8.92 -15.14
C TYR A 711 0.12 -7.90 -15.06
N GLY A 712 0.01 -6.77 -15.76
CA GLY A 712 0.97 -5.66 -15.68
C GLY A 712 1.05 -5.07 -14.27
N GLU A 713 -0.10 -4.86 -13.63
CA GLU A 713 -0.15 -4.32 -12.26
C GLU A 713 0.49 -5.30 -11.25
N ARG A 714 0.20 -6.61 -11.34
CA ARG A 714 0.86 -7.60 -10.47
C ARG A 714 2.36 -7.68 -10.70
N ALA A 715 2.81 -7.61 -11.95
CA ALA A 715 4.24 -7.60 -12.26
C ALA A 715 4.91 -6.35 -11.67
N TYR A 716 4.29 -5.20 -11.81
CA TYR A 716 4.78 -3.96 -11.19
C TYR A 716 4.82 -4.05 -9.66
N ILE A 717 3.73 -4.50 -9.01
CA ILE A 717 3.68 -4.63 -7.54
C ILE A 717 4.75 -5.60 -7.03
N PHE A 718 5.00 -6.69 -7.76
CA PHE A 718 6.06 -7.65 -7.43
C PHE A 718 7.44 -6.99 -7.47
N ASP A 719 7.77 -6.33 -8.58
CA ASP A 719 9.07 -5.67 -8.75
C ASP A 719 9.23 -4.51 -7.75
N HIS A 720 8.17 -3.76 -7.48
CA HIS A 720 8.15 -2.71 -6.46
C HIS A 720 8.41 -3.28 -5.04
N ALA A 721 7.69 -4.34 -4.64
CA ALA A 721 7.87 -4.96 -3.33
C ALA A 721 9.31 -5.50 -3.16
N TRP A 722 9.87 -6.12 -4.19
CA TRP A 722 11.25 -6.59 -4.20
C TRP A 722 12.24 -5.42 -4.04
N GLN A 723 12.05 -4.32 -4.79
CA GLN A 723 12.90 -3.13 -4.72
C GLN A 723 12.80 -2.46 -3.35
N GLN A 724 11.59 -2.35 -2.78
CA GLN A 724 11.39 -1.77 -1.45
C GLN A 724 12.16 -2.52 -0.35
N VAL A 725 12.24 -3.84 -0.43
CA VAL A 725 13.09 -4.64 0.48
C VAL A 725 14.55 -4.28 0.27
N LYS A 726 15.02 -4.29 -0.98
CA LYS A 726 16.41 -3.98 -1.31
C LYS A 726 16.85 -2.61 -0.78
N ASP A 727 15.97 -1.61 -0.88
CA ASP A 727 16.28 -0.22 -0.50
C ASP A 727 16.13 0.06 1.00
N LYS A 728 15.29 -0.71 1.70
CA LYS A 728 14.82 -0.34 3.05
C LYS A 728 15.02 -1.41 4.11
N PHE A 729 15.52 -2.61 3.74
CA PHE A 729 15.76 -3.62 4.74
C PHE A 729 16.78 -3.11 5.78
N TYR A 730 16.52 -3.36 7.06
CA TYR A 730 17.31 -2.78 8.16
C TYR A 730 18.77 -3.24 8.20
N LYS A 731 19.11 -4.30 7.47
CA LYS A 731 20.47 -4.82 7.29
C LYS A 731 20.86 -4.76 5.82
N GLU A 732 21.98 -4.16 5.50
CA GLU A 732 22.48 -3.99 4.12
C GLU A 732 22.71 -5.33 3.40
N ASP A 733 23.17 -6.37 4.13
CA ASP A 733 23.40 -7.70 3.58
C ASP A 733 22.13 -8.57 3.47
N ILE A 734 20.98 -8.02 3.82
CA ILE A 734 19.69 -8.72 3.82
C ILE A 734 19.79 -10.12 4.48
N HIS A 735 20.46 -10.19 5.64
CA HIS A 735 20.79 -11.44 6.37
C HIS A 735 21.59 -12.47 5.53
N GLY A 736 22.31 -12.04 4.51
CA GLY A 736 23.03 -12.93 3.59
C GLY A 736 22.14 -13.68 2.59
N VAL A 737 20.89 -13.26 2.44
CA VAL A 737 19.95 -13.82 1.45
C VAL A 737 20.33 -13.32 0.05
N ASP A 738 20.43 -14.24 -0.91
CA ASP A 738 20.60 -13.89 -2.34
C ASP A 738 19.28 -13.37 -2.92
N TRP A 739 19.00 -12.10 -2.62
CA TRP A 739 17.73 -11.47 -2.92
C TRP A 739 17.46 -11.32 -4.42
N GLU A 740 18.52 -11.18 -5.23
CA GLU A 740 18.42 -11.12 -6.70
C GLU A 740 17.96 -12.48 -7.27
N SER A 741 18.57 -13.57 -6.82
CA SER A 741 18.17 -14.94 -7.24
C SER A 741 16.72 -15.26 -6.86
N TYR A 742 16.24 -14.80 -5.70
CA TYR A 742 14.85 -15.00 -5.30
C TYR A 742 13.87 -14.18 -6.12
N ARG A 743 14.24 -12.98 -6.59
CA ARG A 743 13.42 -12.23 -7.56
C ARG A 743 13.12 -13.10 -8.78
N ASP A 744 14.15 -13.64 -9.42
CA ASP A 744 14.00 -14.42 -10.64
C ASP A 744 13.24 -15.73 -10.38
N ALA A 745 13.52 -16.39 -9.25
CA ALA A 745 12.88 -17.63 -8.85
C ALA A 745 11.35 -17.50 -8.64
N TYR A 746 10.88 -16.36 -8.14
CA TYR A 746 9.44 -16.13 -7.91
C TYR A 746 8.76 -15.39 -9.08
N ARG A 747 9.43 -14.47 -9.76
CA ARG A 747 8.87 -13.68 -10.86
C ARG A 747 8.33 -14.53 -12.01
N ARG A 748 8.96 -15.68 -12.26
CA ARG A 748 8.52 -16.63 -13.30
C ARG A 748 7.13 -17.22 -13.06
N PHE A 749 6.57 -17.17 -11.84
CA PHE A 749 5.23 -17.64 -11.54
C PHE A 749 4.12 -16.64 -11.93
N LEU A 750 4.44 -15.37 -12.14
CA LEU A 750 3.45 -14.32 -12.44
C LEU A 750 2.50 -14.66 -13.61
N PRO A 751 2.95 -15.26 -14.73
CA PRO A 751 2.05 -15.62 -15.82
C PRO A 751 1.00 -16.69 -15.44
N SER A 752 1.28 -17.49 -14.41
CA SER A 752 0.40 -18.54 -13.89
C SER A 752 -0.57 -18.05 -12.80
N ILE A 753 -0.53 -16.75 -12.44
CA ILE A 753 -1.32 -16.14 -11.37
C ILE A 753 -2.29 -15.14 -11.97
N ASN A 754 -3.60 -15.40 -11.87
CA ASN A 754 -4.65 -14.53 -12.41
C ASN A 754 -5.50 -13.83 -11.34
N ASN A 755 -5.28 -14.12 -10.05
CA ASN A 755 -6.05 -13.57 -8.94
C ASN A 755 -5.14 -13.06 -7.81
N ASN A 756 -5.68 -12.24 -6.92
CA ASN A 756 -4.89 -11.60 -5.88
C ASN A 756 -4.69 -12.46 -4.62
N TYR A 757 -5.44 -13.54 -4.43
CA TYR A 757 -5.17 -14.53 -3.37
C TYR A 757 -3.84 -15.25 -3.64
N ASP A 758 -3.71 -15.84 -4.83
CA ASP A 758 -2.47 -16.51 -5.25
C ASP A 758 -1.29 -15.53 -5.31
N PHE A 759 -1.53 -14.28 -5.74
CA PHE A 759 -0.51 -13.26 -5.81
C PHE A 759 0.00 -12.85 -4.42
N GLN A 760 -0.90 -12.65 -3.45
CA GLN A 760 -0.55 -12.36 -2.06
C GLN A 760 0.26 -13.52 -1.46
N GLU A 761 -0.14 -14.76 -1.71
CA GLU A 761 0.55 -15.94 -1.21
C GLU A 761 1.98 -16.03 -1.80
N MET A 762 2.14 -15.79 -3.10
CA MET A 762 3.44 -15.78 -3.76
C MET A 762 4.37 -14.68 -3.23
N LEU A 763 3.84 -13.47 -3.00
CA LEU A 763 4.60 -12.41 -2.35
C LEU A 763 5.02 -12.78 -0.93
N SER A 764 4.12 -13.38 -0.14
CA SER A 764 4.45 -13.84 1.23
C SER A 764 5.49 -14.95 1.23
N GLU A 765 5.44 -15.88 0.27
CA GLU A 765 6.48 -16.91 0.10
C GLU A 765 7.86 -16.29 -0.19
N MET A 766 7.93 -15.32 -1.10
CA MET A 766 9.16 -14.59 -1.40
C MET A 766 9.68 -13.82 -0.19
N LEU A 767 8.82 -13.03 0.45
CA LEU A 767 9.17 -12.23 1.62
C LEU A 767 9.54 -13.09 2.83
N GLY A 768 9.00 -14.32 2.90
CA GLY A 768 9.34 -15.30 3.93
C GLY A 768 10.81 -15.72 3.93
N GLU A 769 11.54 -15.61 2.80
CA GLU A 769 12.97 -15.92 2.69
C GLU A 769 13.85 -14.96 3.51
N LEU A 770 13.35 -13.77 3.82
CA LEU A 770 14.11 -12.74 4.57
C LEU A 770 14.35 -13.08 6.02
N ASN A 771 13.63 -14.07 6.58
CA ASN A 771 13.62 -14.37 8.01
C ASN A 771 13.41 -13.12 8.88
N GLY A 772 12.56 -12.22 8.43
CA GLY A 772 12.22 -10.98 9.12
C GLY A 772 10.87 -11.11 9.84
N SER A 773 10.73 -10.54 11.05
CA SER A 773 9.44 -10.36 11.68
C SER A 773 8.64 -9.30 10.90
N HIS A 774 7.32 -9.46 10.84
CA HIS A 774 6.41 -8.55 10.12
C HIS A 774 6.62 -8.48 8.58
N THR A 775 7.39 -9.40 8.00
CA THR A 775 7.43 -9.57 6.53
C THR A 775 6.24 -10.41 6.08
N GLY A 776 5.74 -10.14 4.90
CA GLY A 776 4.59 -10.83 4.31
C GLY A 776 3.69 -9.87 3.54
N ALA A 777 2.71 -10.41 2.84
CA ALA A 777 1.71 -9.66 2.09
C ALA A 777 0.31 -10.01 2.59
N ARG A 778 -0.65 -9.10 2.42
CA ARG A 778 -2.06 -9.31 2.75
C ARG A 778 -2.94 -8.84 1.61
N TYR A 779 -4.00 -9.59 1.37
CA TYR A 779 -5.05 -9.21 0.44
C TYR A 779 -6.37 -9.06 1.19
N TYR A 780 -7.06 -7.97 0.95
CA TYR A 780 -8.39 -7.68 1.48
C TYR A 780 -9.33 -7.61 0.28
N PRO A 781 -10.09 -8.68 0.00
CA PRO A 781 -11.08 -8.66 -1.07
C PRO A 781 -12.14 -7.61 -0.77
N ASP A 782 -12.66 -6.99 -1.82
CA ASP A 782 -13.87 -6.18 -1.71
C ASP A 782 -14.98 -7.10 -1.15
N GLY A 783 -15.66 -6.64 -0.11
CA GLY A 783 -16.75 -7.41 0.49
C GLY A 783 -17.83 -7.73 -0.56
N PRO A 784 -18.65 -8.77 -0.36
CA PRO A 784 -19.67 -9.14 -1.33
C PRO A 784 -20.58 -7.94 -1.58
N THR A 785 -20.78 -7.60 -2.83
CA THR A 785 -21.88 -6.75 -3.24
C THR A 785 -23.14 -7.58 -3.03
N LEU A 786 -23.72 -7.53 -1.85
CA LEU A 786 -25.05 -8.06 -1.64
C LEU A 786 -25.99 -7.25 -2.54
N SER A 787 -26.24 -7.76 -3.76
CA SER A 787 -27.38 -7.30 -4.54
C SER A 787 -28.64 -7.70 -3.77
N THR A 788 -29.19 -6.73 -3.03
CA THR A 788 -30.53 -6.85 -2.45
C THR A 788 -31.56 -6.96 -3.55
#